data_8e3f9a0607d1d3434cda432f877dd3df
#
_entry.id   8e3f9a0607d1d3434cda432f877dd3df
#
_cell.length_a   1.000
_cell.length_b   1.000
_cell.length_c   1.000
_cell.angle_alpha   90.00
_cell.angle_beta   90.00
_cell.angle_gamma   90.00
#
_symmetry.space_group_name_H-M   'P 1'
#
loop_
_entity.id
_entity.type
_entity.pdbx_description
1 polymer ?
#
loop_
_entity_poly.entity_id
_entity_poly.type
_entity_poly.pdbx_seq_one_letter_code
_entity_poly.pdbx_strand_id
1 'polypeptide(L)'
;MLFQILLVFVTSPALAQVSSENYVQTTQRISDTQVLTTTQYYDGLGRPFEKVEQRVTPSGDNLIHLQQYDGLGREWRSWNPIKSSSAFLNLSDVSSLSQSQYDDSHAFSQNNYESCPLNRVVEVEGVGEDWKGHSVKSAHFVNTSSFPLNCKYYYVSMSGELQDKGYYPEGRLYVTKTTDEDGHESYEFKNLAGHVILQRVILGGTESADTYLYIYDYRGNLSFNIMGKDEVLYDYNVRNWPLSIESDNFKERLCYNVCNNGLCSWRNLYNGNIGAISWQCGNGIKRAFHFTYNAQNMLTDSGYNEGDRLNDWQGNYDESLIYDKMGNVQSLLRSGLLDDGSYGLIDNLSYNYHGNQLLKVDDAAVGPYYQGAFHFVDGADEAVEYEYDANGNLVRDLNKGIISISYDLNNQPRKIEYNDGRNVSYLYDAEGSKLSVSYNLTAMSSAQPQMPVMQSSDVASANVSNGQKTIDYCGNIIYDGDETMILNDVGYALYNKDNNLSFHYYLKDHLGNNRVVVSENGEIEQVNDYYPTGALMASSKGGDTQRFKFNGKELDRTNGLNWYDYGARNYDAEIVVWKGVDKMADKNVTTSLYGYCNSNPIRYIDPLGTDTVDLLPSPQQDYRSYTLKLDAKYFDDDPNVINVWGHGDQNGIQYGDQHIQNADKFNEILKEHSDIWKNHKKGSPAIIVLHSCSTADFAKILSASDLFRNVLIIGPTENVKVSFYKSKLIKYDRKSGYAFYKGHYENTKLETVFRSGKVKSGIWIGYRNGKYYNSYDGGEKTRYQSDEKPGGKGFEYRTLWDRIKSCF
;
A
#
# COMPACT_ATOMS: atom_id res chain seq x y z
N MET A 1 32.23 -8.50 -19.06
CA MET A 1 33.00 -7.50 -18.32
C MET A 1 32.71 -7.76 -16.86
N LEU A 2 33.68 -8.38 -16.12
CA LEU A 2 33.51 -8.76 -14.72
C LEU A 2 33.44 -7.48 -13.85
N PHE A 3 32.35 -7.28 -13.14
CA PHE A 3 32.33 -6.34 -12.03
C PHE A 3 32.92 -7.03 -10.82
N GLN A 4 34.14 -6.67 -10.47
CA GLN A 4 34.72 -6.94 -9.17
C GLN A 4 34.06 -6.03 -8.15
N ILE A 5 33.30 -6.63 -7.22
CA ILE A 5 32.90 -5.95 -6.00
C ILE A 5 34.15 -5.77 -5.16
N LEU A 6 34.67 -4.57 -5.13
CA LEU A 6 35.74 -4.17 -4.26
C LEU A 6 35.16 -3.93 -2.86
N LEU A 7 35.26 -4.94 -1.99
CA LEU A 7 35.04 -4.76 -0.55
C LEU A 7 36.21 -3.90 -0.04
N VAL A 8 35.99 -2.60 0.05
CA VAL A 8 36.95 -1.71 0.73
C VAL A 8 36.66 -1.82 2.25
N PHE A 9 37.45 -2.62 2.93
CA PHE A 9 37.56 -2.50 4.38
C PHE A 9 38.22 -1.16 4.70
N VAL A 10 37.42 -0.12 4.92
CA VAL A 10 37.92 1.06 5.60
C VAL A 10 38.03 0.69 7.07
N THR A 11 39.25 0.56 7.57
CA THR A 11 39.50 0.46 9.00
C THR A 11 39.19 1.80 9.65
N SER A 12 37.91 1.99 10.00
CA SER A 12 37.53 3.00 11.00
C SER A 12 38.19 2.64 12.33
N PRO A 13 38.61 3.61 13.14
CA PRO A 13 39.12 3.30 14.48
C PRO A 13 38.03 2.47 15.17
N ALA A 14 38.41 1.29 15.62
CA ALA A 14 37.54 0.32 16.26
C ALA A 14 36.74 1.02 17.37
N LEU A 15 35.46 1.25 17.14
CA LEU A 15 34.52 1.43 18.25
C LEU A 15 34.62 0.13 19.05
N ALA A 16 35.03 0.22 20.29
CA ALA A 16 35.09 -0.93 21.16
C ALA A 16 33.78 -1.65 21.13
N GLN A 17 33.81 -2.96 20.92
CA GLN A 17 32.63 -3.80 20.95
C GLN A 17 31.94 -3.61 22.31
N VAL A 18 30.82 -2.93 22.33
CA VAL A 18 30.16 -2.51 23.56
C VAL A 18 29.16 -3.57 24.05
N SER A 19 28.80 -4.54 23.20
CA SER A 19 27.89 -5.62 23.57
C SER A 19 28.38 -6.97 23.08
N SER A 20 27.95 -8.03 23.78
CA SER A 20 28.14 -9.43 23.35
C SER A 20 27.05 -9.90 22.40
N GLU A 21 26.11 -9.03 22.02
CA GLU A 21 24.96 -9.38 21.20
C GLU A 21 25.34 -9.52 19.71
N ASN A 22 24.59 -10.36 19.00
CA ASN A 22 24.74 -10.50 17.57
C ASN A 22 24.15 -9.27 16.87
N TYR A 23 24.85 -8.75 15.87
CA TYR A 23 24.35 -7.63 15.09
C TYR A 23 24.71 -7.70 13.61
N VAL A 24 23.93 -6.97 12.82
CA VAL A 24 24.21 -6.66 11.41
C VAL A 24 24.35 -5.15 11.29
N GLN A 25 25.44 -4.69 10.72
CA GLN A 25 25.67 -3.28 10.46
C GLN A 25 25.59 -3.02 8.96
N THR A 26 24.74 -2.08 8.57
CA THR A 26 24.58 -1.61 7.20
C THR A 26 25.10 -0.19 7.11
N THR A 27 25.89 0.09 6.07
CA THR A 27 26.41 1.43 5.79
C THR A 27 25.96 1.87 4.40
N GLN A 28 25.24 2.96 4.35
CA GLN A 28 24.71 3.52 3.10
C GLN A 28 25.32 4.90 2.84
N ARG A 29 25.83 5.12 1.65
CA ARG A 29 26.36 6.41 1.24
C ARG A 29 25.22 7.28 0.70
N ILE A 30 24.92 8.39 1.37
CA ILE A 30 23.84 9.32 1.01
C ILE A 30 24.38 10.39 0.05
N SER A 31 25.59 10.89 0.30
CA SER A 31 26.28 11.85 -0.55
C SER A 31 27.80 11.59 -0.57
N ASP A 32 28.56 12.43 -1.23
CA ASP A 32 30.03 12.33 -1.23
C ASP A 32 30.66 12.50 0.15
N THR A 33 29.96 13.16 1.06
CA THR A 33 30.46 13.46 2.40
C THR A 33 29.62 12.84 3.52
N GLN A 34 28.47 12.26 3.21
CA GLN A 34 27.53 11.74 4.21
C GLN A 34 27.33 10.23 4.04
N VAL A 35 27.32 9.55 5.18
CA VAL A 35 27.15 8.09 5.28
C VAL A 35 26.16 7.83 6.42
N LEU A 36 25.09 7.09 6.13
CA LEU A 36 24.21 6.55 7.16
C LEU A 36 24.70 5.17 7.56
N THR A 37 24.88 4.95 8.85
CA THR A 37 25.23 3.64 9.41
C THR A 37 24.13 3.20 10.37
N THR A 38 23.51 2.06 10.05
CA THR A 38 22.50 1.44 10.89
C THR A 38 23.01 0.12 11.44
N THR A 39 22.86 -0.10 12.74
CA THR A 39 23.23 -1.36 13.41
C THR A 39 21.95 -2.00 13.96
N GLN A 40 21.62 -3.19 13.48
CA GLN A 40 20.50 -3.99 13.98
C GLN A 40 21.04 -5.09 14.89
N TYR A 41 20.63 -5.09 16.15
CA TYR A 41 20.97 -6.12 17.13
C TYR A 41 19.90 -7.21 17.18
N TYR A 42 20.38 -8.45 17.44
CA TYR A 42 19.55 -9.65 17.44
C TYR A 42 19.76 -10.41 18.75
N ASP A 43 18.68 -10.91 19.34
CA ASP A 43 18.75 -11.76 20.53
C ASP A 43 19.28 -13.17 20.20
N GLY A 44 19.40 -14.03 21.22
CA GLY A 44 19.89 -15.40 21.06
C GLY A 44 19.01 -16.31 20.19
N LEU A 45 17.79 -15.88 19.82
CA LEU A 45 16.89 -16.57 18.90
C LEU A 45 16.90 -15.96 17.51
N GLY A 46 17.70 -14.92 17.26
CA GLY A 46 17.79 -14.22 15.99
C GLY A 46 16.65 -13.22 15.74
N ARG A 47 15.94 -12.77 16.79
CA ARG A 47 14.92 -11.73 16.65
C ARG A 47 15.55 -10.36 16.78
N PRO A 48 15.20 -9.38 15.92
CA PRO A 48 15.70 -8.01 16.01
C PRO A 48 15.11 -7.33 17.26
N PHE A 49 15.94 -6.84 18.17
CA PHE A 49 15.42 -6.20 19.37
C PHE A 49 15.90 -4.76 19.58
N GLU A 50 17.04 -4.36 19.01
CA GLU A 50 17.51 -2.98 19.10
C GLU A 50 18.07 -2.54 17.74
N LYS A 51 17.61 -1.39 17.25
CA LYS A 51 18.12 -0.75 16.03
C LYS A 51 18.78 0.56 16.42
N VAL A 52 20.02 0.76 15.98
CA VAL A 52 20.79 1.99 16.22
C VAL A 52 21.13 2.65 14.89
N GLU A 53 20.62 3.85 14.70
CA GLU A 53 20.95 4.71 13.56
C GLU A 53 22.02 5.70 14.03
N GLN A 54 23.24 5.58 13.47
CA GLN A 54 24.39 6.29 14.00
C GLN A 54 24.45 7.74 13.53
N ARG A 55 24.59 8.67 14.47
CA ARG A 55 24.81 10.10 14.25
C ARG A 55 23.73 10.78 13.40
N VAL A 56 22.49 10.31 13.47
CA VAL A 56 21.37 10.83 12.67
C VAL A 56 20.65 12.02 13.32
N THR A 57 20.92 12.30 14.59
CA THR A 57 20.31 13.46 15.25
C THR A 57 21.05 14.76 14.89
N PRO A 58 20.39 15.93 14.92
CA PRO A 58 21.06 17.21 14.68
C PRO A 58 22.25 17.51 15.60
N SER A 59 22.29 16.90 16.80
CA SER A 59 23.42 16.98 17.73
C SER A 59 24.52 15.96 17.44
N GLY A 60 24.36 15.10 16.44
CA GLY A 60 25.31 14.05 16.08
C GLY A 60 25.27 12.83 17.01
N ASP A 61 24.20 12.66 17.76
CA ASP A 61 23.96 11.46 18.56
C ASP A 61 23.29 10.36 17.75
N ASN A 62 23.33 9.14 18.27
CA ASN A 62 22.62 8.00 17.70
C ASN A 62 21.14 8.04 18.06
N LEU A 63 20.30 7.51 17.19
CA LEU A 63 18.89 7.25 17.46
C LEU A 63 18.72 5.74 17.68
N ILE A 64 18.10 5.37 18.80
CA ILE A 64 18.00 3.98 19.26
C ILE A 64 16.53 3.61 19.39
N HIS A 65 16.14 2.53 18.71
CA HIS A 65 14.81 1.93 18.76
C HIS A 65 14.91 0.59 19.48
N LEU A 66 14.06 0.34 20.45
CA LEU A 66 14.03 -0.91 21.20
C LEU A 66 12.68 -1.60 21.07
N GLN A 67 12.72 -2.88 20.68
CA GLN A 67 11.59 -3.79 20.65
C GLN A 67 11.75 -4.86 21.73
N GLN A 68 10.77 -5.00 22.61
CA GLN A 68 10.74 -6.07 23.60
C GLN A 68 9.80 -7.20 23.14
N TYR A 69 10.16 -8.42 23.56
CA TYR A 69 9.37 -9.62 23.32
C TYR A 69 8.86 -10.21 24.64
N ASP A 70 7.65 -10.79 24.62
CA ASP A 70 7.11 -11.51 25.75
C ASP A 70 7.76 -12.91 25.94
N GLY A 71 7.37 -13.62 26.99
CA GLY A 71 7.90 -14.95 27.30
C GLY A 71 7.60 -16.02 26.22
N LEU A 72 6.71 -15.77 25.28
CA LEU A 72 6.39 -16.62 24.12
C LEU A 72 7.08 -16.14 22.84
N GLY A 73 7.81 -15.04 22.90
CA GLY A 73 8.55 -14.51 21.77
C GLY A 73 7.75 -13.62 20.84
N ARG A 74 6.59 -13.10 21.28
CA ARG A 74 5.76 -12.15 20.52
C ARG A 74 6.19 -10.73 20.85
N GLU A 75 6.03 -9.81 19.91
CA GLU A 75 6.32 -8.39 20.08
C GLU A 75 5.44 -7.79 21.18
N TRP A 76 6.04 -7.43 22.30
CA TRP A 76 5.31 -6.99 23.49
C TRP A 76 5.30 -5.47 23.63
N ARG A 77 6.48 -4.84 23.70
CA ARG A 77 6.60 -3.39 23.86
C ARG A 77 7.52 -2.82 22.80
N SER A 78 7.07 -1.75 22.18
CA SER A 78 7.86 -0.93 21.25
C SER A 78 8.14 0.41 21.91
N TRP A 79 9.40 0.69 22.20
CA TRP A 79 9.81 1.91 22.87
C TRP A 79 9.97 3.06 21.90
N ASN A 80 9.64 4.25 22.38
CA ASN A 80 9.93 5.48 21.67
C ASN A 80 11.42 5.59 21.36
N PRO A 81 11.81 6.14 20.20
CA PRO A 81 13.19 6.31 19.81
C PRO A 81 13.97 7.16 20.85
N ILE A 82 15.14 6.71 21.25
CA ILE A 82 15.95 7.35 22.27
C ILE A 82 17.22 7.91 21.64
N LYS A 83 17.54 9.15 21.98
CA LYS A 83 18.78 9.80 21.61
C LYS A 83 19.88 9.42 22.60
N SER A 84 21.01 8.90 22.11
CA SER A 84 22.17 8.56 22.94
C SER A 84 23.46 8.59 22.13
N SER A 85 24.57 8.90 22.76
CA SER A 85 25.91 8.72 22.19
C SER A 85 26.39 7.26 22.17
N SER A 86 25.67 6.36 22.86
CA SER A 86 26.00 4.93 22.93
C SER A 86 25.67 4.19 21.65
N ALA A 87 26.46 3.19 21.32
CA ALA A 87 26.21 2.28 20.18
C ALA A 87 25.28 1.11 20.54
N PHE A 88 24.92 0.96 21.81
CA PHE A 88 24.05 -0.06 22.37
C PHE A 88 23.54 0.41 23.74
N LEU A 89 22.29 0.15 24.05
CA LEU A 89 21.70 0.41 25.35
C LEU A 89 21.07 -0.86 25.93
N ASN A 90 21.27 -1.11 27.20
CA ASN A 90 20.50 -2.11 27.92
C ASN A 90 19.12 -1.55 28.32
N LEU A 91 18.17 -2.43 28.65
CA LEU A 91 16.79 -2.04 28.98
C LEU A 91 16.70 -1.02 30.14
N SER A 92 17.59 -1.09 31.15
CA SER A 92 17.56 -0.14 32.25
C SER A 92 17.99 1.26 31.82
N ASP A 93 18.94 1.35 30.89
CA ASP A 93 19.41 2.61 30.33
C ASP A 93 18.35 3.22 29.40
N VAL A 94 17.71 2.37 28.58
CA VAL A 94 16.56 2.77 27.73
C VAL A 94 15.46 3.36 28.58
N SER A 95 15.02 2.68 29.65
CA SER A 95 13.96 3.16 30.53
C SER A 95 14.32 4.50 31.22
N SER A 96 15.55 4.64 31.69
CA SER A 96 16.01 5.86 32.37
C SER A 96 16.13 7.04 31.40
N LEU A 97 16.69 6.81 30.21
CA LEU A 97 16.86 7.84 29.19
C LEU A 97 15.51 8.24 28.60
N SER A 98 14.62 7.26 28.36
CA SER A 98 13.27 7.49 27.87
C SER A 98 12.50 8.41 28.81
N GLN A 99 12.46 8.08 30.12
CA GLN A 99 11.83 8.93 31.12
C GLN A 99 12.43 10.33 31.15
N SER A 100 13.77 10.44 31.04
CA SER A 100 14.44 11.74 31.04
C SER A 100 14.18 12.57 29.77
N GLN A 101 14.02 11.94 28.60
CA GLN A 101 13.86 12.63 27.33
C GLN A 101 12.41 12.99 27.04
N TYR A 102 11.46 12.16 27.48
CA TYR A 102 10.04 12.33 27.22
C TYR A 102 9.25 12.87 28.42
N ASP A 103 9.88 12.94 29.58
CA ASP A 103 9.24 13.26 30.87
C ASP A 103 8.05 12.35 31.21
N ASP A 104 8.12 11.10 30.72
CA ASP A 104 7.05 10.11 30.79
C ASP A 104 7.62 8.72 31.09
N SER A 105 7.02 8.03 32.07
CA SER A 105 7.46 6.69 32.48
C SER A 105 6.92 5.59 31.58
N HIS A 106 5.92 5.88 30.73
CA HIS A 106 5.25 4.96 29.80
C HIS A 106 5.53 5.32 28.34
N ALA A 107 6.78 5.64 28.02
CA ALA A 107 7.19 6.02 26.67
C ALA A 107 7.36 4.79 25.75
N PHE A 108 6.38 3.90 25.72
CA PHE A 108 6.30 2.72 24.86
C PHE A 108 4.84 2.35 24.56
N SER A 109 4.57 1.75 23.43
CA SER A 109 3.32 1.06 23.18
C SER A 109 3.40 -0.40 23.60
N GLN A 110 2.28 -1.00 24.00
CA GLN A 110 2.23 -2.38 24.48
C GLN A 110 1.11 -3.18 23.82
N ASN A 111 1.46 -4.36 23.29
CA ASN A 111 0.52 -5.32 22.74
C ASN A 111 0.13 -6.37 23.78
N ASN A 112 -1.18 -6.55 23.99
CA ASN A 112 -1.74 -7.62 24.79
C ASN A 112 -2.38 -8.66 23.86
N TYR A 113 -2.03 -9.92 24.07
CA TYR A 113 -2.42 -11.00 23.19
C TYR A 113 -3.48 -11.90 23.84
N GLU A 114 -4.35 -12.47 23.00
CA GLU A 114 -5.26 -13.50 23.45
C GLU A 114 -4.51 -14.74 23.97
N SER A 115 -5.16 -15.52 24.82
CA SER A 115 -4.58 -16.73 25.41
C SER A 115 -4.56 -17.93 24.46
N CYS A 116 -5.15 -17.81 23.26
CA CYS A 116 -5.21 -18.91 22.30
C CYS A 116 -3.97 -18.96 21.40
N PRO A 117 -3.65 -20.12 20.78
CA PRO A 117 -2.46 -20.28 19.93
C PRO A 117 -2.45 -19.42 18.64
N LEU A 118 -3.53 -18.73 18.32
CA LEU A 118 -3.58 -17.85 17.14
C LEU A 118 -2.74 -16.57 17.33
N ASN A 119 -2.38 -16.25 18.59
CA ASN A 119 -1.52 -15.11 18.93
C ASN A 119 -2.03 -13.77 18.37
N ARG A 120 -3.35 -13.55 18.33
CA ARG A 120 -3.90 -12.28 17.88
C ARG A 120 -3.72 -11.23 18.97
N VAL A 121 -3.35 -10.01 18.56
CA VAL A 121 -3.38 -8.85 19.44
C VAL A 121 -4.85 -8.51 19.69
N VAL A 122 -5.25 -8.48 20.95
CA VAL A 122 -6.63 -8.16 21.37
C VAL A 122 -6.74 -6.81 22.05
N GLU A 123 -5.61 -6.24 22.42
CA GLU A 123 -5.55 -4.93 23.03
C GLU A 123 -4.20 -4.30 22.74
N VAL A 124 -4.20 -3.02 22.35
CA VAL A 124 -3.01 -2.19 22.18
C VAL A 124 -3.11 -1.02 23.12
N GLU A 125 -2.18 -0.91 24.05
CA GLU A 125 -2.04 0.27 24.91
C GLU A 125 -1.08 1.25 24.25
N GLY A 126 -1.52 2.48 24.06
CA GLY A 126 -0.75 3.56 23.44
C GLY A 126 0.38 4.05 24.34
N VAL A 127 1.19 4.93 23.78
CA VAL A 127 2.31 5.56 24.47
C VAL A 127 1.79 6.67 25.41
N GLY A 128 2.38 6.77 26.58
CA GLY A 128 2.10 7.83 27.57
C GLY A 128 1.42 7.32 28.83
N GLU A 129 1.87 7.80 29.99
CA GLU A 129 1.29 7.40 31.28
C GLU A 129 -0.18 7.82 31.40
N ASP A 130 -0.57 8.93 30.75
CA ASP A 130 -1.97 9.42 30.74
C ASP A 130 -2.90 8.52 29.90
N TRP A 131 -2.35 7.78 28.90
CA TRP A 131 -3.10 6.81 28.08
C TRP A 131 -3.22 5.42 28.72
N LYS A 132 -2.57 5.20 29.80
CA LYS A 132 -2.60 3.93 30.52
C LYS A 132 -4.01 3.59 30.98
N GLY A 133 -4.52 2.46 30.47
CA GLY A 133 -5.90 2.02 30.69
C GLY A 133 -6.90 2.51 29.65
N HIS A 134 -6.48 3.36 28.71
CA HIS A 134 -7.21 3.76 27.52
C HIS A 134 -6.59 3.02 26.32
N SER A 135 -7.05 1.84 26.03
CA SER A 135 -6.47 0.97 25.03
C SER A 135 -7.45 0.68 23.88
N VAL A 136 -6.90 0.57 22.67
CA VAL A 136 -7.65 0.04 21.54
C VAL A 136 -7.86 -1.46 21.73
N LYS A 137 -9.12 -1.92 21.66
CA LYS A 137 -9.49 -3.32 21.86
C LYS A 137 -10.05 -3.94 20.61
N SER A 138 -9.62 -5.18 20.33
CA SER A 138 -10.10 -5.97 19.20
C SER A 138 -10.79 -7.25 19.68
N ALA A 139 -11.96 -7.54 19.13
CA ALA A 139 -12.68 -8.78 19.38
C ALA A 139 -13.13 -9.42 18.06
N HIS A 140 -13.17 -10.73 18.02
CA HIS A 140 -13.45 -11.48 16.80
C HIS A 140 -14.72 -12.31 16.93
N PHE A 141 -15.60 -12.17 15.94
CA PHE A 141 -16.89 -12.84 15.89
C PHE A 141 -17.13 -13.46 14.51
N VAL A 142 -18.28 -14.06 14.34
CA VAL A 142 -18.90 -14.38 13.05
C VAL A 142 -20.19 -13.61 12.92
N ASN A 143 -20.66 -13.35 11.69
CA ASN A 143 -21.94 -12.69 11.49
C ASN A 143 -23.10 -13.52 12.02
N THR A 144 -24.11 -12.83 12.51
CA THR A 144 -25.40 -13.37 12.98
C THR A 144 -26.55 -12.71 12.25
N SER A 145 -27.78 -13.13 12.54
CA SER A 145 -29.00 -12.48 12.05
C SER A 145 -29.34 -11.17 12.78
N SER A 146 -28.69 -10.91 13.92
CA SER A 146 -29.02 -9.79 14.81
C SER A 146 -27.99 -8.67 14.72
N PHE A 147 -28.47 -7.42 14.83
CA PHE A 147 -27.62 -6.24 14.98
C PHE A 147 -26.73 -6.35 16.26
N PRO A 148 -25.45 -5.92 16.23
CA PRO A 148 -24.75 -5.27 15.11
C PRO A 148 -24.05 -6.24 14.16
N LEU A 149 -24.23 -7.55 14.31
CA LEU A 149 -23.48 -8.58 13.57
C LEU A 149 -24.20 -9.06 12.28
N ASN A 150 -25.34 -8.47 11.91
CA ASN A 150 -26.01 -8.77 10.65
C ASN A 150 -25.38 -8.01 9.48
N CYS A 151 -25.39 -8.59 8.29
CA CYS A 151 -24.88 -7.98 7.06
C CYS A 151 -25.78 -8.31 5.87
N LYS A 152 -26.12 -7.31 5.07
CA LYS A 152 -26.86 -7.49 3.81
C LYS A 152 -26.06 -8.33 2.81
N TYR A 153 -26.76 -9.15 2.03
CA TYR A 153 -26.16 -10.00 1.00
C TYR A 153 -26.51 -9.51 -0.40
N TYR A 154 -25.59 -8.79 -1.00
CA TYR A 154 -25.66 -8.39 -2.40
C TYR A 154 -24.75 -9.27 -3.27
N TYR A 155 -25.10 -9.47 -4.52
CA TYR A 155 -24.22 -10.10 -5.50
C TYR A 155 -24.50 -9.51 -6.89
N VAL A 156 -23.47 -9.54 -7.75
CA VAL A 156 -23.60 -9.12 -9.15
C VAL A 156 -23.96 -10.32 -9.99
N SER A 157 -25.06 -10.20 -10.74
CA SER A 157 -25.52 -11.24 -11.67
C SER A 157 -24.55 -11.40 -12.85
N MET A 158 -24.70 -12.48 -13.62
CA MET A 158 -23.90 -12.67 -14.85
C MET A 158 -24.17 -11.59 -15.92
N SER A 159 -25.28 -10.86 -15.81
CA SER A 159 -25.62 -9.70 -16.66
C SER A 159 -25.04 -8.39 -16.14
N GLY A 160 -24.32 -8.39 -15.02
CA GLY A 160 -23.74 -7.19 -14.40
C GLY A 160 -24.70 -6.42 -13.47
N GLU A 161 -25.91 -6.96 -13.20
CA GLU A 161 -26.90 -6.30 -12.35
C GLU A 161 -26.69 -6.64 -10.86
N LEU A 162 -26.77 -5.63 -10.01
CA LEU A 162 -26.78 -5.80 -8.56
C LEU A 162 -28.10 -6.42 -8.09
N GLN A 163 -28.04 -7.44 -7.26
CA GLN A 163 -29.21 -8.12 -6.71
C GLN A 163 -29.11 -8.25 -5.19
N ASP A 164 -30.15 -7.82 -4.48
CA ASP A 164 -30.33 -8.00 -3.03
C ASP A 164 -30.93 -9.39 -2.74
N LYS A 165 -30.22 -10.21 -1.97
CA LYS A 165 -30.67 -11.51 -1.47
C LYS A 165 -31.04 -11.52 0.02
N GLY A 166 -31.26 -10.37 0.61
CA GLY A 166 -31.56 -10.20 2.03
C GLY A 166 -30.28 -10.12 2.87
N TYR A 167 -30.07 -11.06 3.77
CA TYR A 167 -28.92 -11.07 4.69
C TYR A 167 -28.04 -12.29 4.49
N TYR A 168 -26.74 -12.13 4.77
CA TYR A 168 -25.80 -13.25 4.82
C TYR A 168 -26.26 -14.29 5.84
N PRO A 169 -26.26 -15.59 5.49
CA PRO A 169 -26.48 -16.65 6.46
C PRO A 169 -25.46 -16.57 7.61
N GLU A 170 -25.88 -16.93 8.80
CA GLU A 170 -25.01 -16.89 10.01
C GLU A 170 -23.73 -17.71 9.83
N GLY A 171 -22.63 -17.21 10.40
CA GLY A 171 -21.34 -17.88 10.38
C GLY A 171 -20.63 -17.87 9.00
N ARG A 172 -21.05 -17.01 8.06
CA ARG A 172 -20.43 -16.91 6.72
C ARG A 172 -19.41 -15.80 6.59
N LEU A 173 -19.44 -14.84 7.49
CA LEU A 173 -18.50 -13.73 7.51
C LEU A 173 -17.73 -13.75 8.83
N TYR A 174 -16.44 -13.45 8.76
CA TYR A 174 -15.65 -13.10 9.93
C TYR A 174 -15.90 -11.63 10.26
N VAL A 175 -16.06 -11.34 11.53
CA VAL A 175 -16.31 -9.98 12.00
C VAL A 175 -15.24 -9.62 13.02
N THR A 176 -14.55 -8.52 12.77
CA THR A 176 -13.65 -7.90 13.75
C THR A 176 -14.34 -6.67 14.31
N LYS A 177 -14.55 -6.65 15.62
CA LYS A 177 -14.95 -5.46 16.35
C LYS A 177 -13.69 -4.75 16.83
N THR A 178 -13.62 -3.45 16.61
CA THR A 178 -12.61 -2.58 17.23
C THR A 178 -13.33 -1.62 18.17
N THR A 179 -12.77 -1.43 19.35
CA THR A 179 -13.21 -0.39 20.29
C THR A 179 -12.01 0.51 20.50
N ASP A 180 -12.17 1.81 20.23
CA ASP A 180 -11.12 2.79 20.41
C ASP A 180 -10.90 3.18 21.88
N GLU A 181 -9.98 4.08 22.15
CA GLU A 181 -9.62 4.56 23.49
C GLU A 181 -10.78 5.25 24.22
N ASP A 182 -11.72 5.84 23.47
CA ASP A 182 -12.92 6.52 23.99
C ASP A 182 -14.14 5.61 24.09
N GLY A 183 -14.00 4.36 23.64
CA GLY A 183 -15.05 3.34 23.71
C GLY A 183 -16.01 3.30 22.52
N HIS A 184 -15.69 3.99 21.41
CA HIS A 184 -16.47 3.89 20.18
C HIS A 184 -16.25 2.55 19.50
N GLU A 185 -17.29 2.00 18.92
CA GLU A 185 -17.28 0.67 18.33
C GLU A 185 -17.39 0.71 16.83
N SER A 186 -16.50 -0.02 16.15
CA SER A 186 -16.57 -0.30 14.72
C SER A 186 -16.49 -1.79 14.43
N TYR A 187 -17.08 -2.22 13.33
CA TYR A 187 -17.15 -3.62 12.91
C TYR A 187 -16.73 -3.76 11.45
N GLU A 188 -15.77 -4.63 11.20
CA GLU A 188 -15.36 -4.99 9.85
C GLU A 188 -15.78 -6.42 9.54
N PHE A 189 -16.52 -6.62 8.45
CA PHE A 189 -17.00 -7.92 7.99
C PHE A 189 -16.19 -8.40 6.81
N LYS A 190 -15.61 -9.57 6.93
CA LYS A 190 -14.81 -10.21 5.87
C LYS A 190 -15.41 -11.54 5.45
N ASN A 191 -15.40 -11.82 4.13
CA ASN A 191 -15.73 -13.13 3.63
C ASN A 191 -14.58 -14.14 3.86
N LEU A 192 -14.81 -15.40 3.51
CA LEU A 192 -13.80 -16.47 3.65
C LEU A 192 -12.55 -16.28 2.79
N ALA A 193 -12.59 -15.39 1.79
CA ALA A 193 -11.45 -15.02 0.97
C ALA A 193 -10.64 -13.84 1.58
N GLY A 194 -11.11 -13.27 2.69
CA GLY A 194 -10.49 -12.13 3.36
C GLY A 194 -10.93 -10.78 2.80
N HIS A 195 -11.85 -10.75 1.82
CA HIS A 195 -12.37 -9.50 1.27
C HIS A 195 -13.31 -8.83 2.26
N VAL A 196 -13.15 -7.53 2.46
CA VAL A 196 -14.07 -6.70 3.26
C VAL A 196 -15.41 -6.61 2.53
N ILE A 197 -16.49 -6.93 3.23
CA ILE A 197 -17.86 -6.89 2.69
C ILE A 197 -18.62 -5.68 3.23
N LEU A 198 -18.39 -5.34 4.48
CA LEU A 198 -19.08 -4.23 5.16
C LEU A 198 -18.15 -3.68 6.24
N GLN A 199 -18.12 -2.38 6.36
CA GLN A 199 -17.64 -1.69 7.56
C GLN A 199 -18.82 -0.94 8.20
N ARG A 200 -18.96 -1.07 9.51
CA ARG A 200 -20.05 -0.52 10.31
C ARG A 200 -19.50 0.26 11.48
N VAL A 201 -19.93 1.47 11.68
CA VAL A 201 -19.61 2.29 12.86
C VAL A 201 -20.87 2.45 13.68
N ILE A 202 -20.79 2.25 14.99
CA ILE A 202 -21.90 2.42 15.91
C ILE A 202 -21.96 3.90 16.35
N LEU A 203 -23.10 4.54 16.11
CA LEU A 203 -23.30 5.96 16.42
C LEU A 203 -23.98 6.18 17.76
N GLY A 204 -24.47 5.11 18.39
CA GLY A 204 -25.17 5.14 19.67
C GLY A 204 -26.38 4.22 19.70
N GLY A 205 -26.53 3.43 20.76
CA GLY A 205 -27.66 2.52 20.95
C GLY A 205 -27.84 1.48 19.86
N THR A 206 -28.87 1.58 19.01
CA THR A 206 -29.16 0.67 17.90
C THR A 206 -28.92 1.33 16.53
N GLU A 207 -28.37 2.54 16.48
CA GLU A 207 -28.10 3.24 15.24
C GLU A 207 -26.65 2.99 14.81
N SER A 208 -26.47 2.63 13.54
CA SER A 208 -25.18 2.46 12.91
C SER A 208 -25.13 3.20 11.58
N ALA A 209 -23.97 3.72 11.24
CA ALA A 209 -23.61 4.04 9.88
C ALA A 209 -23.03 2.78 9.24
N ASP A 210 -23.81 2.12 8.40
CA ASP A 210 -23.32 1.12 7.47
C ASP A 210 -22.76 1.87 6.27
N THR A 211 -21.47 2.10 6.29
CA THR A 211 -20.91 3.10 5.40
C THR A 211 -20.77 2.59 3.98
N TYR A 212 -20.65 1.25 3.77
CA TYR A 212 -20.55 0.67 2.43
C TYR A 212 -20.55 -0.84 2.43
N LEU A 213 -20.94 -1.41 1.29
CA LEU A 213 -20.83 -2.82 0.99
C LEU A 213 -19.90 -3.00 -0.22
N TYR A 214 -18.89 -3.81 -0.06
CA TYR A 214 -18.00 -4.19 -1.14
C TYR A 214 -18.47 -5.49 -1.78
N ILE A 215 -18.66 -5.50 -3.09
CA ILE A 215 -19.08 -6.66 -3.85
C ILE A 215 -18.01 -6.99 -4.87
N TYR A 216 -17.51 -8.22 -4.81
CA TYR A 216 -16.38 -8.67 -5.60
C TYR A 216 -16.81 -9.61 -6.72
N ASP A 217 -16.15 -9.51 -7.88
CA ASP A 217 -16.31 -10.47 -8.97
C ASP A 217 -15.73 -11.85 -8.60
N TYR A 218 -15.92 -12.82 -9.48
CA TYR A 218 -15.40 -14.19 -9.28
C TYR A 218 -13.87 -14.26 -9.29
N ARG A 219 -13.14 -13.22 -9.71
CA ARG A 219 -11.67 -13.10 -9.71
C ARG A 219 -11.16 -12.45 -8.42
N GLY A 220 -12.05 -11.92 -7.59
CA GLY A 220 -11.72 -11.21 -6.37
C GLY A 220 -11.43 -9.73 -6.57
N ASN A 221 -11.73 -9.16 -7.76
CA ASN A 221 -11.65 -7.73 -7.98
C ASN A 221 -12.91 -7.06 -7.43
N LEU A 222 -12.77 -5.86 -6.89
CA LEU A 222 -13.91 -5.05 -6.48
C LEU A 222 -14.77 -4.74 -7.72
N SER A 223 -16.02 -5.17 -7.71
CA SER A 223 -16.95 -5.00 -8.86
C SER A 223 -17.98 -3.93 -8.59
N PHE A 224 -18.42 -3.83 -7.35
CA PHE A 224 -19.40 -2.86 -6.88
C PHE A 224 -19.04 -2.32 -5.51
N ASN A 225 -19.31 -1.04 -5.30
CA ASN A 225 -19.27 -0.40 -3.99
C ASN A 225 -20.51 0.47 -3.83
N ILE A 226 -21.17 0.42 -2.68
CA ILE A 226 -22.35 1.23 -2.37
C ILE A 226 -21.96 2.27 -1.34
N MET A 227 -22.04 3.55 -1.72
CA MET A 227 -21.69 4.70 -0.89
C MET A 227 -22.91 5.63 -0.77
N GLY A 228 -23.62 5.54 0.33
CA GLY A 228 -24.88 6.28 0.48
C GLY A 228 -25.90 5.93 -0.60
N LYS A 229 -26.18 6.88 -1.51
CA LYS A 229 -27.05 6.69 -2.67
C LYS A 229 -26.31 6.40 -3.96
N ASP A 230 -24.98 6.56 -3.99
CA ASP A 230 -24.16 6.31 -5.18
C ASP A 230 -23.73 4.84 -5.25
N GLU A 231 -23.93 4.24 -6.43
CA GLU A 231 -23.41 2.93 -6.79
C GLU A 231 -22.21 3.13 -7.69
N VAL A 232 -21.04 2.60 -7.28
CA VAL A 232 -19.79 2.69 -8.05
C VAL A 232 -19.47 1.35 -8.66
N LEU A 233 -19.39 1.30 -10.00
CA LEU A 233 -19.05 0.11 -10.78
C LEU A 233 -17.60 0.15 -11.20
N TYR A 234 -16.96 -1.01 -11.16
CA TYR A 234 -15.57 -1.20 -11.60
C TYR A 234 -15.51 -2.26 -12.69
N ASP A 235 -14.81 -1.97 -13.79
CA ASP A 235 -14.55 -2.92 -14.87
C ASP A 235 -13.03 -3.13 -15.05
N TYR A 236 -12.64 -4.36 -15.40
CA TYR A 236 -11.25 -4.77 -15.50
C TYR A 236 -10.98 -5.59 -16.76
N ASN A 237 -9.81 -5.41 -17.34
CA ASN A 237 -9.35 -6.26 -18.43
C ASN A 237 -8.94 -7.67 -17.94
N VAL A 238 -8.50 -8.53 -18.87
CA VAL A 238 -8.06 -9.90 -18.57
C VAL A 238 -6.82 -9.98 -17.67
N ARG A 239 -6.09 -8.87 -17.47
CA ARG A 239 -4.92 -8.76 -16.59
C ARG A 239 -5.26 -8.17 -15.23
N ASN A 240 -6.54 -8.00 -14.91
CA ASN A 240 -7.06 -7.32 -13.73
C ASN A 240 -6.65 -5.84 -13.62
N TRP A 241 -6.29 -5.21 -14.73
CA TRP A 241 -6.08 -3.76 -14.77
C TRP A 241 -7.43 -3.06 -14.92
N PRO A 242 -7.71 -1.99 -14.16
CA PRO A 242 -8.98 -1.29 -14.27
C PRO A 242 -9.15 -0.68 -15.66
N LEU A 243 -10.36 -0.79 -16.20
CA LEU A 243 -10.78 -0.18 -17.46
C LEU A 243 -11.71 0.99 -17.23
N SER A 244 -12.57 0.91 -16.22
CA SER A 244 -13.45 2.01 -15.83
C SER A 244 -13.84 1.96 -14.37
N ILE A 245 -14.14 3.14 -13.82
CA ILE A 245 -14.82 3.38 -12.56
C ILE A 245 -15.98 4.29 -12.90
N GLU A 246 -17.20 3.87 -12.64
CA GLU A 246 -18.39 4.61 -13.08
C GLU A 246 -19.43 4.69 -11.96
N SER A 247 -19.88 5.91 -11.69
CA SER A 247 -21.07 6.22 -10.88
C SER A 247 -21.86 7.35 -11.56
N ASP A 248 -22.97 7.75 -10.98
CA ASP A 248 -23.73 8.90 -11.46
C ASP A 248 -22.95 10.20 -11.38
N ASN A 249 -22.16 10.36 -10.30
CA ASN A 249 -21.43 11.60 -10.00
C ASN A 249 -19.94 11.58 -10.41
N PHE A 250 -19.39 10.42 -10.77
CA PHE A 250 -18.01 10.32 -11.25
C PHE A 250 -17.84 9.18 -12.23
N LYS A 251 -17.13 9.44 -13.33
CA LYS A 251 -16.78 8.45 -14.34
C LYS A 251 -15.34 8.59 -14.72
N GLU A 252 -14.60 7.47 -14.68
CA GLU A 252 -13.23 7.36 -15.16
C GLU A 252 -13.10 6.22 -16.16
N ARG A 253 -12.27 6.39 -17.17
CA ARG A 253 -11.91 5.34 -18.14
C ARG A 253 -10.42 5.36 -18.42
N LEU A 254 -9.83 4.18 -18.46
CA LEU A 254 -8.40 3.99 -18.68
C LEU A 254 -8.16 3.23 -19.98
N CYS A 255 -7.19 3.69 -20.74
CA CYS A 255 -6.77 3.08 -21.99
C CYS A 255 -5.29 2.71 -21.94
N TYR A 256 -4.96 1.48 -22.31
CA TYR A 256 -3.59 0.95 -22.33
C TYR A 256 -3.10 0.76 -23.78
N ASN A 257 -3.66 -0.16 -24.51
CA ASN A 257 -3.20 -0.58 -25.84
C ASN A 257 -4.28 -0.59 -26.92
N VAL A 258 -5.52 -0.48 -26.55
CA VAL A 258 -6.67 -0.49 -27.48
C VAL A 258 -7.62 0.62 -27.07
N CYS A 259 -8.28 1.25 -28.04
CA CYS A 259 -9.31 2.25 -27.75
C CYS A 259 -10.41 1.66 -26.85
N ASN A 260 -10.72 2.36 -25.76
CA ASN A 260 -11.78 2.01 -24.83
C ASN A 260 -12.90 3.06 -24.91
N ASN A 261 -14.06 2.67 -25.45
CA ASN A 261 -15.25 3.52 -25.54
C ASN A 261 -14.98 4.95 -26.05
N GLY A 262 -14.18 5.07 -27.13
CA GLY A 262 -13.85 6.34 -27.76
C GLY A 262 -12.61 7.06 -27.21
N LEU A 263 -12.02 6.60 -26.12
CA LEU A 263 -10.71 7.05 -25.64
C LEU A 263 -9.62 6.15 -26.21
N CYS A 264 -8.64 6.74 -26.89
CA CYS A 264 -7.55 6.00 -27.52
C CYS A 264 -6.20 6.46 -26.97
N SER A 265 -5.32 5.54 -26.65
CA SER A 265 -3.93 5.86 -26.37
C SER A 265 -3.22 6.33 -27.64
N TRP A 266 -2.37 7.34 -27.55
CA TRP A 266 -1.53 7.75 -28.69
C TRP A 266 -0.50 6.69 -29.07
N ARG A 267 -0.15 5.80 -28.13
CA ARG A 267 0.75 4.66 -28.35
C ARG A 267 0.19 3.42 -27.66
N ASN A 268 0.29 2.27 -28.27
CA ASN A 268 -0.09 1.02 -27.66
C ASN A 268 0.95 0.63 -26.60
N LEU A 269 0.52 0.56 -25.33
CA LEU A 269 1.35 0.20 -24.19
C LEU A 269 0.91 -1.17 -23.65
N TYR A 270 1.85 -2.08 -23.42
CA TYR A 270 1.57 -3.47 -23.04
C TYR A 270 2.20 -3.86 -21.71
N ASN A 271 2.95 -2.94 -21.08
CA ASN A 271 3.71 -3.16 -19.85
C ASN A 271 2.97 -2.72 -18.58
N GLY A 272 1.72 -2.28 -18.68
CA GLY A 272 0.92 -1.74 -17.58
C GLY A 272 0.93 -0.21 -17.49
N ASN A 273 1.78 0.49 -18.25
CA ASN A 273 1.65 1.93 -18.34
C ASN A 273 0.32 2.31 -19.00
N ILE A 274 -0.33 3.31 -18.46
CA ILE A 274 -1.60 3.83 -18.95
C ILE A 274 -1.31 4.81 -20.08
N GLY A 275 -1.94 4.62 -21.24
CA GLY A 275 -1.74 5.47 -22.41
C GLY A 275 -2.68 6.68 -22.47
N ALA A 276 -3.86 6.56 -21.87
CA ALA A 276 -4.80 7.68 -21.71
C ALA A 276 -5.78 7.41 -20.58
N ILE A 277 -6.24 8.51 -19.95
CA ILE A 277 -7.31 8.50 -18.95
C ILE A 277 -8.32 9.55 -19.36
N SER A 278 -9.62 9.23 -19.27
CA SER A 278 -10.67 10.24 -19.32
C SER A 278 -11.52 10.21 -18.07
N TRP A 279 -12.02 11.38 -17.67
CA TRP A 279 -12.93 11.46 -16.53
C TRP A 279 -14.03 12.49 -16.76
N GLN A 280 -15.09 12.37 -15.96
CA GLN A 280 -16.20 13.30 -15.89
C GLN A 280 -16.76 13.31 -14.48
N CYS A 281 -16.93 14.52 -13.91
CA CYS A 281 -17.52 14.73 -12.60
C CYS A 281 -18.95 15.23 -12.79
N GLY A 282 -19.95 14.47 -12.33
CA GLY A 282 -21.37 14.73 -12.54
C GLY A 282 -21.71 14.93 -14.01
N ASN A 283 -22.48 15.96 -14.29
CA ASN A 283 -22.82 16.38 -15.66
C ASN A 283 -21.83 17.41 -16.24
N GLY A 284 -20.62 17.51 -15.65
CA GLY A 284 -19.57 18.41 -16.11
C GLY A 284 -18.97 18.00 -17.46
N ILE A 285 -18.00 18.78 -17.92
CA ILE A 285 -17.28 18.53 -19.17
C ILE A 285 -16.46 17.25 -19.03
N LYS A 286 -16.45 16.41 -20.05
CA LYS A 286 -15.52 15.28 -20.15
C LYS A 286 -14.12 15.81 -20.38
N ARG A 287 -13.15 15.21 -19.69
CA ARG A 287 -11.72 15.56 -19.78
C ARG A 287 -10.89 14.33 -20.02
N ALA A 288 -9.72 14.49 -20.60
CA ALA A 288 -8.78 13.40 -20.81
C ALA A 288 -7.34 13.89 -20.75
N PHE A 289 -6.46 13.00 -20.29
CA PHE A 289 -5.02 13.07 -20.50
C PHE A 289 -4.55 11.92 -21.37
N HIS A 290 -3.57 12.21 -22.23
CA HIS A 290 -2.82 11.21 -23.01
C HIS A 290 -1.37 11.25 -22.58
N PHE A 291 -0.78 10.10 -22.30
CA PHE A 291 0.52 9.99 -21.66
C PHE A 291 1.59 9.46 -22.59
N THR A 292 2.80 10.00 -22.44
CA THR A 292 4.02 9.43 -23.00
C THR A 292 5.05 9.14 -21.90
N TYR A 293 5.92 8.18 -22.16
CA TYR A 293 6.91 7.71 -21.20
C TYR A 293 8.26 7.53 -21.88
N ASN A 294 9.33 7.75 -21.15
CA ASN A 294 10.69 7.46 -21.61
C ASN A 294 11.02 5.95 -21.50
N ALA A 295 12.25 5.57 -21.88
CA ALA A 295 12.69 4.17 -21.83
C ALA A 295 12.79 3.57 -20.42
N GLN A 296 12.80 4.40 -19.37
CA GLN A 296 12.78 3.99 -17.95
C GLN A 296 11.36 3.92 -17.38
N ASN A 297 10.33 4.10 -18.23
CA ASN A 297 8.91 4.19 -17.87
C ASN A 297 8.55 5.42 -17.00
N MET A 298 9.37 6.46 -16.99
CA MET A 298 9.05 7.73 -16.35
C MET A 298 8.10 8.53 -17.24
N LEU A 299 7.11 9.18 -16.65
CA LEU A 299 6.13 10.01 -17.35
C LEU A 299 6.80 11.27 -17.91
N THR A 300 6.77 11.47 -19.21
CA THR A 300 7.40 12.64 -19.85
C THR A 300 6.41 13.71 -20.28
N ASP A 301 5.26 13.30 -20.81
CA ASP A 301 4.27 14.24 -21.30
C ASP A 301 2.86 13.76 -20.98
N SER A 302 2.00 14.72 -20.73
CA SER A 302 0.58 14.54 -20.43
C SER A 302 -0.20 15.59 -21.23
N GLY A 303 -0.69 15.20 -22.41
CA GLY A 303 -1.47 16.07 -23.28
C GLY A 303 -2.94 16.11 -22.91
N TYR A 304 -3.48 17.28 -22.65
CA TYR A 304 -4.83 17.48 -22.17
C TYR A 304 -5.86 17.73 -23.29
N ASN A 305 -7.04 17.15 -23.11
CA ASN A 305 -8.20 17.34 -23.98
C ASN A 305 -9.50 17.42 -23.16
N GLU A 306 -10.52 18.10 -23.72
CA GLU A 306 -11.84 18.18 -23.10
C GLU A 306 -12.99 18.24 -24.13
N GLY A 307 -14.23 18.02 -23.67
CA GLY A 307 -15.43 18.03 -24.48
C GLY A 307 -15.65 16.74 -25.25
N ASP A 308 -16.19 16.83 -26.48
CA ASP A 308 -16.53 15.66 -27.31
C ASP A 308 -15.33 15.09 -28.10
N ARG A 309 -14.22 15.82 -28.13
CA ARG A 309 -13.01 15.49 -28.91
C ARG A 309 -11.85 15.10 -28.02
N LEU A 310 -12.04 14.05 -27.24
CA LEU A 310 -11.05 13.60 -26.25
C LEU A 310 -9.71 13.10 -26.85
N ASN A 311 -9.62 12.92 -28.16
CA ASN A 311 -8.40 12.50 -28.84
C ASN A 311 -7.71 13.63 -29.61
N ASP A 312 -8.31 14.84 -29.64
CA ASP A 312 -7.78 16.01 -30.32
C ASP A 312 -7.07 16.91 -29.29
N TRP A 313 -5.77 17.05 -29.40
CA TRP A 313 -4.97 17.82 -28.47
C TRP A 313 -5.39 19.28 -28.40
N GLN A 314 -5.62 19.80 -27.19
CA GLN A 314 -6.04 21.18 -26.92
C GLN A 314 -5.03 21.95 -26.06
N GLY A 315 -4.32 21.26 -25.18
CA GLY A 315 -3.18 21.79 -24.44
C GLY A 315 -3.51 22.70 -23.24
N ASN A 316 -4.78 22.81 -22.83
CA ASN A 316 -5.22 23.73 -21.77
C ASN A 316 -4.56 23.44 -20.40
N TYR A 317 -4.26 22.17 -20.12
CA TYR A 317 -3.65 21.72 -18.87
C TYR A 317 -2.55 20.69 -19.12
N ASP A 318 -1.74 20.90 -20.14
CA ASP A 318 -0.61 20.03 -20.42
C ASP A 318 0.41 20.06 -19.29
N GLU A 319 1.05 18.92 -19.05
CA GLU A 319 2.19 18.79 -18.15
C GLU A 319 3.31 17.98 -18.81
N SER A 320 4.53 18.53 -18.87
CA SER A 320 5.69 17.88 -19.46
C SER A 320 6.89 17.92 -18.52
N LEU A 321 7.60 16.80 -18.39
CA LEU A 321 8.70 16.62 -17.46
C LEU A 321 9.94 16.06 -18.16
N ILE A 322 11.08 16.58 -17.78
CA ILE A 322 12.39 16.04 -18.15
C ILE A 322 13.09 15.58 -16.89
N TYR A 323 13.72 14.40 -16.95
CA TYR A 323 14.39 13.80 -15.81
C TYR A 323 15.87 13.52 -16.10
N ASP A 324 16.66 13.50 -15.05
CA ASP A 324 17.99 12.91 -15.12
C ASP A 324 17.93 11.36 -15.06
N LYS A 325 19.08 10.70 -15.03
CA LYS A 325 19.16 9.24 -15.01
C LYS A 325 18.68 8.61 -13.68
N MET A 326 18.66 9.41 -12.61
CA MET A 326 18.18 9.01 -11.29
C MET A 326 16.69 9.30 -11.08
N GLY A 327 16.04 9.99 -12.02
CA GLY A 327 14.64 10.40 -11.92
C GLY A 327 14.42 11.73 -11.20
N ASN A 328 15.48 12.53 -10.94
CA ASN A 328 15.29 13.91 -10.52
C ASN A 328 14.70 14.73 -11.67
N VAL A 329 13.70 15.55 -11.37
CA VAL A 329 13.08 16.46 -12.34
C VAL A 329 14.09 17.55 -12.73
N GLN A 330 14.42 17.67 -13.99
CA GLN A 330 15.31 18.71 -14.52
C GLN A 330 14.54 19.90 -15.09
N SER A 331 13.35 19.66 -15.58
CA SER A 331 12.44 20.68 -16.09
C SER A 331 10.99 20.21 -15.95
N LEU A 332 10.11 21.14 -15.64
CA LEU A 332 8.67 20.97 -15.61
C LEU A 332 8.01 22.11 -16.38
N LEU A 333 7.22 21.77 -17.38
CA LEU A 333 6.32 22.71 -18.07
C LEU A 333 4.88 22.37 -17.70
N ARG A 334 4.10 23.35 -17.28
CA ARG A 334 2.69 23.19 -16.94
C ARG A 334 1.85 24.30 -17.54
N SER A 335 0.85 23.96 -18.32
CA SER A 335 -0.16 24.89 -18.85
C SER A 335 -1.36 24.95 -17.91
N GLY A 336 -2.05 26.08 -17.83
CA GLY A 336 -3.22 26.24 -16.98
C GLY A 336 -3.99 27.52 -17.31
N LEU A 337 -5.02 27.76 -16.48
CA LEU A 337 -5.86 28.94 -16.59
C LEU A 337 -5.10 30.19 -16.12
N LEU A 338 -5.15 31.26 -16.91
CA LEU A 338 -4.63 32.60 -16.58
C LEU A 338 -5.76 33.49 -16.01
N ASP A 339 -5.39 34.57 -15.36
CA ASP A 339 -6.35 35.54 -14.76
C ASP A 339 -7.32 36.17 -15.76
N ASP A 340 -6.92 36.28 -17.02
CA ASP A 340 -7.78 36.81 -18.09
C ASP A 340 -8.78 35.81 -18.67
N GLY A 341 -8.77 34.57 -18.13
CA GLY A 341 -9.62 33.48 -18.56
C GLY A 341 -9.10 32.70 -19.78
N SER A 342 -7.94 33.08 -20.32
CA SER A 342 -7.24 32.30 -21.35
C SER A 342 -6.42 31.17 -20.74
N TYR A 343 -5.92 30.26 -21.58
CA TYR A 343 -5.00 29.19 -21.17
C TYR A 343 -3.59 29.48 -21.67
N GLY A 344 -2.60 29.22 -20.85
CA GLY A 344 -1.21 29.43 -21.17
C GLY A 344 -0.27 28.76 -20.21
N LEU A 345 1.02 28.97 -20.35
CA LEU A 345 2.04 28.42 -19.51
C LEU A 345 2.00 29.07 -18.12
N ILE A 346 1.76 28.25 -17.08
CA ILE A 346 1.71 28.68 -15.68
C ILE A 346 3.00 28.35 -14.93
N ASP A 347 3.73 27.31 -15.33
CA ASP A 347 5.04 26.93 -14.81
C ASP A 347 6.00 26.61 -15.98
N ASN A 348 7.21 27.15 -15.93
CA ASN A 348 8.33 26.81 -16.82
C ASN A 348 9.59 26.67 -15.97
N LEU A 349 9.59 25.58 -15.20
CA LEU A 349 10.58 25.36 -14.15
C LEU A 349 11.87 24.74 -14.67
N SER A 350 12.99 25.26 -14.20
CA SER A 350 14.32 24.65 -14.34
C SER A 350 14.92 24.38 -12.96
N TYR A 351 15.50 23.19 -12.79
CA TYR A 351 15.96 22.68 -11.49
C TYR A 351 17.47 22.59 -11.43
N ASN A 352 18.05 23.00 -10.32
CA ASN A 352 19.48 22.85 -10.05
C ASN A 352 19.70 21.97 -8.80
N TYR A 353 20.60 20.99 -8.88
CA TYR A 353 20.82 19.99 -7.84
C TYR A 353 22.29 19.92 -7.40
N HIS A 354 22.47 19.53 -6.13
CA HIS A 354 23.72 18.98 -5.64
C HIS A 354 23.52 17.49 -5.30
N GLY A 355 23.96 16.60 -6.19
CA GLY A 355 23.58 15.18 -6.11
C GLY A 355 22.08 14.99 -6.37
N ASN A 356 21.34 14.48 -5.38
CA ASN A 356 19.87 14.39 -5.44
C ASN A 356 19.17 15.49 -4.64
N GLN A 357 19.91 16.38 -3.96
CA GLN A 357 19.34 17.49 -3.21
C GLN A 357 19.10 18.68 -4.13
N LEU A 358 17.88 19.18 -4.11
CA LEU A 358 17.48 20.37 -4.86
C LEU A 358 18.13 21.62 -4.22
N LEU A 359 18.78 22.45 -5.02
CA LEU A 359 19.36 23.71 -4.57
C LEU A 359 18.54 24.91 -4.96
N LYS A 360 17.98 24.89 -6.18
CA LYS A 360 17.27 26.03 -6.75
C LYS A 360 16.24 25.57 -7.76
N VAL A 361 15.13 26.32 -7.87
CA VAL A 361 14.13 26.23 -8.96
C VAL A 361 13.89 27.61 -9.50
N ASP A 362 14.13 27.82 -10.78
CA ASP A 362 13.81 29.06 -11.49
C ASP A 362 12.53 28.84 -12.31
N ASP A 363 11.62 29.83 -12.31
CA ASP A 363 10.43 29.82 -13.15
C ASP A 363 10.52 30.94 -14.23
N ALA A 364 10.53 30.52 -15.49
CA ALA A 364 10.53 31.45 -16.62
C ALA A 364 9.11 31.77 -17.14
N ALA A 365 8.05 31.25 -16.52
CA ALA A 365 6.68 31.62 -16.86
C ALA A 365 6.37 33.06 -16.38
N VAL A 366 5.52 33.76 -17.10
CA VAL A 366 5.18 35.13 -16.81
C VAL A 366 3.68 35.26 -16.54
N GLY A 367 3.33 35.53 -15.24
CA GLY A 367 1.94 35.75 -14.82
C GLY A 367 1.24 36.92 -15.56
N PRO A 368 -0.02 37.22 -15.28
CA PRO A 368 -0.78 36.81 -14.08
C PRO A 368 -1.43 35.43 -14.14
N TYR A 369 -1.45 34.74 -13.00
CA TYR A 369 -1.98 33.39 -12.85
C TYR A 369 -3.31 33.38 -12.13
N TYR A 370 -4.16 32.39 -12.44
CA TYR A 370 -5.41 32.19 -11.71
C TYR A 370 -5.14 31.76 -10.26
N GLN A 371 -5.61 32.58 -9.31
CA GLN A 371 -5.31 32.41 -7.88
C GLN A 371 -5.89 31.14 -7.22
N GLY A 372 -6.82 30.44 -7.87
CA GLY A 372 -7.47 29.24 -7.34
C GLY A 372 -6.75 27.92 -7.64
N ALA A 373 -5.71 27.94 -8.50
CA ALA A 373 -4.97 26.76 -8.92
C ALA A 373 -3.57 26.69 -8.29
N PHE A 374 -2.97 25.48 -8.33
CA PHE A 374 -1.56 25.31 -8.00
C PHE A 374 -0.70 25.84 -9.16
N HIS A 375 0.27 26.65 -8.83
CA HIS A 375 1.39 27.02 -9.67
C HIS A 375 2.58 27.32 -8.75
N PHE A 376 3.78 27.14 -9.25
CA PHE A 376 4.98 27.50 -8.50
C PHE A 376 5.11 29.04 -8.40
N VAL A 377 5.52 29.50 -7.24
CA VAL A 377 5.84 30.92 -7.01
C VAL A 377 7.33 31.02 -6.81
N ASP A 378 8.03 31.61 -7.78
CA ASP A 378 9.45 31.95 -7.69
C ASP A 378 9.61 33.14 -6.74
N GLY A 379 9.76 32.83 -5.46
CA GLY A 379 9.80 33.81 -4.36
C GLY A 379 11.19 34.28 -4.00
N ALA A 380 12.23 33.65 -4.54
CA ALA A 380 13.62 33.96 -4.22
C ALA A 380 14.52 33.74 -5.45
N ASP A 381 15.51 34.62 -5.64
CA ASP A 381 16.55 34.48 -6.69
C ASP A 381 17.94 34.38 -6.03
N GLU A 382 18.11 33.30 -5.22
CA GLU A 382 19.36 33.05 -4.55
C GLU A 382 20.09 31.86 -5.21
N ALA A 383 21.40 31.74 -5.00
CA ALA A 383 22.15 30.60 -5.54
C ALA A 383 21.77 29.27 -4.84
N VAL A 384 21.28 29.35 -3.61
CA VAL A 384 20.78 28.22 -2.80
C VAL A 384 19.48 28.64 -2.14
N GLU A 385 18.38 28.14 -2.61
CA GLU A 385 17.02 28.41 -2.11
C GLU A 385 16.54 27.32 -1.14
N TYR A 386 17.04 26.12 -1.33
CA TYR A 386 16.71 24.93 -0.54
C TYR A 386 17.94 24.44 0.22
N GLU A 387 17.81 24.27 1.52
CA GLU A 387 18.87 23.70 2.36
C GLU A 387 18.35 22.47 3.11
N TYR A 388 19.29 21.56 3.43
CA TYR A 388 18.99 20.28 4.05
C TYR A 388 19.87 20.05 5.28
N ASP A 389 19.31 19.35 6.26
CA ASP A 389 20.08 18.89 7.41
C ASP A 389 20.96 17.67 7.06
N ALA A 390 21.69 17.15 8.05
CA ALA A 390 22.56 15.99 7.87
C ALA A 390 21.81 14.68 7.55
N ASN A 391 20.50 14.63 7.86
CA ASN A 391 19.62 13.50 7.55
C ASN A 391 18.98 13.63 6.16
N GLY A 392 19.23 14.75 5.47
CA GLY A 392 18.61 15.05 4.17
C GLY A 392 17.19 15.61 4.27
N ASN A 393 16.73 16.06 5.42
CA ASN A 393 15.46 16.74 5.54
C ASN A 393 15.60 18.21 5.13
N LEU A 394 14.61 18.73 4.44
CA LEU A 394 14.58 20.14 4.04
C LEU A 394 14.50 21.04 5.29
N VAL A 395 15.43 21.96 5.47
CA VAL A 395 15.43 22.92 6.60
C VAL A 395 15.14 24.35 6.19
N ARG A 396 15.20 24.68 4.90
CA ARG A 396 14.91 26.00 4.35
C ARG A 396 14.29 25.88 2.97
N ASP A 397 13.28 26.70 2.69
CA ASP A 397 12.63 26.87 1.38
C ASP A 397 12.31 28.37 1.21
N LEU A 398 13.17 29.08 0.51
CA LEU A 398 13.05 30.55 0.35
C LEU A 398 11.88 30.93 -0.57
N ASN A 399 11.52 30.07 -1.53
CA ASN A 399 10.39 30.32 -2.42
C ASN A 399 9.05 30.37 -1.67
N LYS A 400 8.92 29.58 -0.60
CA LYS A 400 7.76 29.63 0.31
C LYS A 400 7.97 30.58 1.51
N GLY A 401 9.09 31.31 1.55
CA GLY A 401 9.45 32.19 2.65
C GLY A 401 9.82 31.43 3.94
N ILE A 402 10.08 30.14 3.88
CA ILE A 402 10.46 29.30 5.01
C ILE A 402 11.95 29.49 5.31
N ILE A 403 12.24 30.01 6.51
CA ILE A 403 13.62 30.28 6.96
C ILE A 403 14.18 29.17 7.84
N SER A 404 13.33 28.36 8.45
CA SER A 404 13.76 27.25 9.31
C SER A 404 12.69 26.18 9.40
N ILE A 405 13.10 24.92 9.30
CA ILE A 405 12.30 23.76 9.67
C ILE A 405 13.09 22.94 10.66
N SER A 406 12.51 22.69 11.83
CA SER A 406 13.07 21.77 12.83
C SER A 406 12.32 20.44 12.77
N TYR A 407 13.04 19.36 13.00
CA TYR A 407 12.53 18.00 12.94
C TYR A 407 12.62 17.32 14.30
N ASP A 408 11.76 16.33 14.50
CA ASP A 408 11.84 15.39 15.61
C ASP A 408 12.85 14.25 15.34
N LEU A 409 12.92 13.29 16.25
CA LEU A 409 13.80 12.13 16.13
C LEU A 409 13.40 11.15 15.01
N ASN A 410 12.15 11.22 14.55
CA ASN A 410 11.61 10.41 13.46
C ASN A 410 11.74 11.11 12.08
N ASN A 411 12.46 12.25 12.01
CA ASN A 411 12.56 13.09 10.82
C ASN A 411 11.20 13.65 10.37
N GLN A 412 10.28 13.92 11.31
CA GLN A 412 9.04 14.61 11.04
C GLN A 412 9.14 16.09 11.40
N PRO A 413 8.56 17.00 10.61
CA PRO A 413 8.67 18.43 10.85
C PRO A 413 7.98 18.79 12.17
N ARG A 414 8.71 19.35 13.10
CA ARG A 414 8.22 19.80 14.41
C ARG A 414 7.75 21.24 14.39
N LYS A 415 8.48 22.10 13.69
CA LYS A 415 8.15 23.50 13.56
C LYS A 415 8.66 24.05 12.23
N ILE A 416 7.82 24.81 11.55
CA ILE A 416 8.16 25.58 10.35
C ILE A 416 8.07 27.06 10.71
N GLU A 417 9.11 27.84 10.42
CA GLU A 417 9.19 29.27 10.69
C GLU A 417 9.33 30.04 9.37
N TYR A 418 8.49 31.06 9.22
CA TYR A 418 8.50 31.94 8.05
C TYR A 418 9.22 33.26 8.33
N ASN A 419 9.72 33.87 7.27
CA ASN A 419 10.46 35.13 7.34
C ASN A 419 9.63 36.32 7.86
N ASP A 420 8.29 36.21 7.85
CA ASP A 420 7.36 37.24 8.35
C ASP A 420 6.89 37.00 9.78
N GLY A 421 7.40 35.95 10.44
CA GLY A 421 7.09 35.58 11.83
C GLY A 421 5.92 34.63 12.01
N ARG A 422 5.19 34.29 10.93
CA ARG A 422 4.23 33.19 10.96
C ARG A 422 4.97 31.91 11.27
N ASN A 423 4.29 30.94 11.83
CA ASN A 423 4.86 29.59 12.03
C ASN A 423 3.78 28.52 12.09
N VAL A 424 4.20 27.28 11.89
CA VAL A 424 3.40 26.07 12.06
C VAL A 424 4.15 25.17 13.01
N SER A 425 3.46 24.60 14.00
CA SER A 425 4.02 23.65 14.94
C SER A 425 3.23 22.37 14.93
N TYR A 426 3.92 21.24 14.84
CA TYR A 426 3.36 19.91 14.81
C TYR A 426 3.72 19.14 16.08
N LEU A 427 2.80 18.34 16.55
CA LEU A 427 3.00 17.37 17.61
C LEU A 427 2.71 15.98 17.05
N TYR A 428 3.65 15.08 17.26
CA TYR A 428 3.53 13.68 16.86
C TYR A 428 3.67 12.78 18.09
N ASP A 429 3.07 11.60 18.01
CA ASP A 429 3.39 10.51 18.93
C ASP A 429 4.74 9.88 18.55
N ALA A 430 5.15 8.87 19.29
CA ALA A 430 6.41 8.20 19.06
C ALA A 430 6.45 7.31 17.81
N GLU A 431 5.30 6.86 17.35
CA GLU A 431 5.16 6.06 16.12
C GLU A 431 5.11 6.97 14.89
N GLY A 432 5.08 8.30 15.11
CA GLY A 432 5.04 9.30 14.07
C GLY A 432 3.64 9.66 13.60
N SER A 433 2.60 9.30 14.35
CA SER A 433 1.24 9.74 14.07
C SER A 433 1.08 11.20 14.49
N LYS A 434 0.47 12.00 13.64
CA LYS A 434 0.22 13.41 13.94
C LYS A 434 -0.91 13.54 14.97
N LEU A 435 -0.60 14.18 16.12
CA LEU A 435 -1.55 14.43 17.20
C LEU A 435 -2.15 15.82 17.14
N SER A 436 -1.36 16.81 16.72
CA SER A 436 -1.83 18.20 16.65
C SER A 436 -1.02 19.01 15.66
N VAL A 437 -1.67 20.00 15.04
CA VAL A 437 -1.00 21.07 14.30
C VAL A 437 -1.52 22.42 14.76
N SER A 438 -0.62 23.34 15.07
CA SER A 438 -0.94 24.70 15.52
C SER A 438 -0.33 25.72 14.55
N TYR A 439 -1.17 26.60 14.01
CA TYR A 439 -0.79 27.65 13.09
C TYR A 439 -0.80 29.00 13.81
N ASN A 440 0.28 29.73 13.71
CA ASN A 440 0.32 31.17 14.01
C ASN A 440 0.23 31.94 12.68
N LEU A 441 -0.90 32.60 12.46
CA LEU A 441 -1.26 33.31 11.23
C LEU A 441 -0.91 34.81 11.30
N THR A 442 -0.40 35.31 12.45
CA THR A 442 -0.10 36.71 12.64
C THR A 442 1.29 37.05 12.11
N ALA A 443 1.36 37.76 10.99
CA ALA A 443 2.60 38.29 10.50
C ALA A 443 3.11 39.40 11.42
N MET A 444 4.39 39.34 11.82
CA MET A 444 5.03 40.45 12.48
C MET A 444 5.27 41.54 11.43
N SER A 445 4.71 42.76 11.67
CA SER A 445 4.84 43.91 10.78
C SER A 445 6.32 44.30 10.58
N SER A 446 6.94 43.77 9.54
CA SER A 446 8.17 44.28 8.98
C SER A 446 7.85 44.86 7.60
N ALA A 447 8.34 46.05 7.33
CA ALA A 447 8.11 46.77 6.09
C ALA A 447 8.91 46.14 4.93
N GLN A 448 8.50 44.97 4.50
CA GLN A 448 8.91 44.35 3.24
C GLN A 448 7.66 44.14 2.38
N PRO A 449 7.75 44.26 1.04
CA PRO A 449 6.60 44.01 0.18
C PRO A 449 6.09 42.60 0.43
N GLN A 450 4.84 42.52 0.87
CA GLN A 450 4.17 41.25 1.06
C GLN A 450 4.08 40.56 -0.31
N MET A 451 4.71 39.41 -0.44
CA MET A 451 4.34 38.48 -1.51
C MET A 451 2.84 38.24 -1.42
N PRO A 452 2.13 38.10 -2.53
CA PRO A 452 0.71 37.78 -2.50
C PRO A 452 0.56 36.41 -1.87
N VAL A 453 0.33 36.41 -0.57
CA VAL A 453 -0.13 35.19 0.14
C VAL A 453 -1.46 34.89 -0.51
N MET A 454 -1.56 33.74 -1.15
CA MET A 454 -2.85 33.15 -1.50
C MET A 454 -3.63 33.04 -0.18
N GLN A 455 -4.46 34.05 0.10
CA GLN A 455 -5.50 33.90 1.09
C GLN A 455 -6.46 32.89 0.49
N SER A 456 -6.29 31.62 0.86
CA SER A 456 -7.39 30.71 0.71
C SER A 456 -8.55 31.39 1.43
N SER A 457 -9.71 31.45 0.79
CA SER A 457 -10.95 31.93 1.39
C SER A 457 -11.29 31.23 2.71
N ASP A 458 -10.59 30.17 3.03
CA ASP A 458 -10.73 29.25 4.16
C ASP A 458 -10.24 29.77 5.50
N VAL A 459 -9.32 30.75 5.50
CA VAL A 459 -8.96 31.41 6.75
C VAL A 459 -10.13 32.25 7.29
N ALA A 460 -11.18 32.45 6.49
CA ALA A 460 -12.34 33.26 6.86
C ALA A 460 -13.43 32.52 7.65
N SER A 461 -13.35 31.19 7.82
CA SER A 461 -14.36 30.42 8.57
C SER A 461 -13.92 30.16 10.00
N ALA A 462 -14.43 30.99 10.90
CA ALA A 462 -14.69 30.73 12.31
C ALA A 462 -13.75 29.79 13.06
N ASN A 463 -12.83 30.30 13.79
CA ASN A 463 -12.14 29.80 15.00
C ASN A 463 -10.71 30.26 15.13
N VAL A 464 -10.36 31.39 14.47
CA VAL A 464 -9.07 32.06 14.71
C VAL A 464 -9.22 32.96 15.92
N SER A 465 -8.93 32.44 17.12
CA SER A 465 -8.79 33.32 18.29
C SER A 465 -7.38 33.91 18.32
N ASN A 466 -7.27 35.20 18.20
CA ASN A 466 -6.00 35.96 18.26
C ASN A 466 -4.96 35.55 17.19
N GLY A 467 -5.36 35.15 15.97
CA GLY A 467 -4.44 34.76 14.89
C GLY A 467 -3.80 33.38 15.05
N GLN A 468 -4.34 32.56 15.95
CA GLN A 468 -3.91 31.16 16.13
C GLN A 468 -5.05 30.20 15.73
N LYS A 469 -4.71 29.10 15.08
CA LYS A 469 -5.60 27.98 14.75
C LYS A 469 -4.90 26.70 15.20
N THR A 470 -5.63 25.78 15.85
CA THR A 470 -5.13 24.45 16.20
C THR A 470 -6.10 23.40 15.70
N ILE A 471 -5.56 22.32 15.20
CA ILE A 471 -6.30 21.12 14.76
C ILE A 471 -5.71 19.94 15.50
N ASP A 472 -6.56 19.16 16.17
CA ASP A 472 -6.16 17.99 16.92
C ASP A 472 -6.61 16.71 16.21
N TYR A 473 -5.78 15.68 16.29
CA TYR A 473 -5.98 14.39 15.62
C TYR A 473 -6.00 13.28 16.66
N CYS A 474 -7.03 12.46 16.64
CA CYS A 474 -7.16 11.28 17.47
C CYS A 474 -7.50 10.08 16.55
N GLY A 475 -6.46 9.44 16.01
CA GLY A 475 -6.62 8.39 15.01
C GLY A 475 -7.34 8.90 13.75
N ASN A 476 -8.56 8.42 13.52
CA ASN A 476 -9.39 8.86 12.39
C ASN A 476 -10.34 10.02 12.73
N ILE A 477 -10.25 10.58 13.93
CA ILE A 477 -11.08 11.72 14.37
C ILE A 477 -10.22 12.99 14.33
N ILE A 478 -10.76 14.05 13.73
CA ILE A 478 -10.10 15.34 13.59
C ILE A 478 -11.00 16.41 14.22
N TYR A 479 -10.41 17.15 15.14
CA TYR A 479 -11.06 18.29 15.79
C TYR A 479 -10.54 19.58 15.18
N ASP A 480 -11.35 20.32 14.45
CA ASP A 480 -11.02 21.61 13.87
C ASP A 480 -11.98 22.69 14.41
N GLY A 481 -11.63 23.27 15.54
CA GLY A 481 -12.49 24.20 16.26
C GLY A 481 -13.78 23.57 16.78
N ASP A 482 -14.92 24.03 16.25
CA ASP A 482 -16.25 23.54 16.65
C ASP A 482 -16.73 22.36 15.78
N GLU A 483 -15.91 21.90 14.83
CA GLU A 483 -16.22 20.81 13.94
C GLU A 483 -15.41 19.57 14.30
N THR A 484 -16.07 18.43 14.29
CA THR A 484 -15.44 17.12 14.48
C THR A 484 -15.67 16.28 13.24
N MET A 485 -14.58 15.94 12.55
CA MET A 485 -14.60 15.10 11.36
C MET A 485 -14.15 13.69 11.73
N ILE A 486 -14.95 12.67 11.39
CA ILE A 486 -14.62 11.26 11.59
C ILE A 486 -14.35 10.66 10.21
N LEU A 487 -13.09 10.35 9.94
CA LEU A 487 -12.66 9.79 8.66
C LEU A 487 -12.96 8.29 8.57
N ASN A 488 -13.23 7.82 7.34
CA ASN A 488 -13.25 6.42 6.98
C ASN A 488 -12.73 6.23 5.54
N ASP A 489 -12.62 5.00 5.06
CA ASP A 489 -12.02 4.69 3.75
C ASP A 489 -12.81 5.25 2.56
N VAL A 490 -14.07 5.57 2.74
CA VAL A 490 -14.97 6.03 1.67
C VAL A 490 -15.46 7.45 1.84
N GLY A 491 -15.05 8.16 2.91
CA GLY A 491 -15.49 9.52 3.15
C GLY A 491 -15.27 9.97 4.58
N TYR A 492 -16.20 10.75 5.09
CA TYR A 492 -16.18 11.21 6.48
C TYR A 492 -17.58 11.51 6.99
N ALA A 493 -17.74 11.47 8.30
CA ALA A 493 -18.87 12.03 9.00
C ALA A 493 -18.45 13.34 9.66
N LEU A 494 -19.30 14.35 9.61
CA LEU A 494 -19.04 15.67 10.17
C LEU A 494 -20.05 15.97 11.28
N TYR A 495 -19.55 16.20 12.50
CA TYR A 495 -20.30 16.77 13.60
C TYR A 495 -20.04 18.28 13.64
N ASN A 496 -21.10 19.06 13.59
CA ASN A 496 -21.03 20.50 13.77
C ASN A 496 -21.35 20.90 15.24
N LYS A 497 -21.14 22.16 15.56
CA LYS A 497 -21.42 22.74 16.89
C LYS A 497 -22.85 22.53 17.41
N ASP A 498 -23.82 22.29 16.55
CA ASP A 498 -25.23 22.05 16.89
C ASP A 498 -25.50 20.54 17.12
N ASN A 499 -24.47 19.70 17.15
CA ASN A 499 -24.53 18.23 17.22
C ASN A 499 -25.31 17.60 16.05
N ASN A 500 -25.34 18.26 14.89
CA ASN A 500 -25.87 17.66 13.69
C ASN A 500 -24.79 16.82 13.02
N LEU A 501 -25.12 15.57 12.72
CA LEU A 501 -24.27 14.64 12.00
C LEU A 501 -24.64 14.65 10.51
N SER A 502 -23.66 14.78 9.63
CA SER A 502 -23.82 14.62 8.18
C SER A 502 -22.77 13.66 7.64
N PHE A 503 -23.13 12.92 6.59
CA PHE A 503 -22.23 11.97 5.93
C PHE A 503 -21.84 12.48 4.57
N HIS A 504 -20.54 12.35 4.27
CA HIS A 504 -19.91 12.80 3.03
C HIS A 504 -19.10 11.66 2.45
N TYR A 505 -19.22 11.39 1.14
CA TYR A 505 -18.60 10.26 0.49
C TYR A 505 -17.60 10.70 -0.56
N TYR A 506 -16.51 9.95 -0.70
CA TYR A 506 -15.46 10.19 -1.69
C TYR A 506 -15.64 9.28 -2.89
N LEU A 507 -15.86 9.86 -4.06
CA LEU A 507 -15.72 9.14 -5.32
C LEU A 507 -14.28 9.28 -5.79
N LYS A 508 -13.59 8.14 -5.82
CA LYS A 508 -12.15 8.08 -6.05
C LYS A 508 -11.83 7.54 -7.44
N ASP A 509 -10.72 8.01 -8.02
CA ASP A 509 -10.17 7.42 -9.23
C ASP A 509 -9.31 6.18 -8.91
N HIS A 510 -8.70 5.60 -9.96
CA HIS A 510 -7.88 4.38 -9.85
C HIS A 510 -6.63 4.52 -8.97
N LEU A 511 -6.16 5.74 -8.70
CA LEU A 511 -5.04 6.06 -7.79
C LEU A 511 -5.50 6.28 -6.34
N GLY A 512 -6.81 6.29 -6.09
CA GLY A 512 -7.38 6.64 -4.80
C GLY A 512 -7.46 8.15 -4.55
N ASN A 513 -7.32 8.99 -5.59
CA ASN A 513 -7.51 10.42 -5.48
C ASN A 513 -8.98 10.72 -5.21
N ASN A 514 -9.27 11.59 -4.26
CA ASN A 514 -10.62 12.08 -4.01
C ASN A 514 -11.02 13.03 -5.14
N ARG A 515 -11.82 12.53 -6.12
CA ARG A 515 -12.22 13.30 -7.31
C ARG A 515 -13.50 14.09 -7.09
N VAL A 516 -14.47 13.48 -6.40
CA VAL A 516 -15.73 14.13 -6.07
C VAL A 516 -16.07 13.85 -4.62
N VAL A 517 -16.54 14.85 -3.90
CA VAL A 517 -17.18 14.68 -2.58
C VAL A 517 -18.67 14.87 -2.78
N VAL A 518 -19.44 13.90 -2.33
CA VAL A 518 -20.91 13.95 -2.38
C VAL A 518 -21.50 13.88 -0.97
N SER A 519 -22.57 14.63 -0.74
CA SER A 519 -23.34 14.52 0.50
C SER A 519 -24.10 13.20 0.57
N GLU A 520 -24.67 12.87 1.73
CA GLU A 520 -25.57 11.73 1.92
C GLU A 520 -26.79 11.75 0.99
N ASN A 521 -27.15 12.92 0.47
CA ASN A 521 -28.23 13.10 -0.49
C ASN A 521 -27.82 12.90 -1.95
N GLY A 522 -26.51 12.68 -2.21
CA GLY A 522 -25.94 12.53 -3.55
C GLY A 522 -25.64 13.87 -4.24
N GLU A 523 -25.62 14.98 -3.52
CA GLU A 523 -25.28 16.30 -4.07
C GLU A 523 -23.75 16.47 -4.11
N ILE A 524 -23.23 16.97 -5.20
CA ILE A 524 -21.78 17.25 -5.36
C ILE A 524 -21.42 18.49 -4.54
N GLU A 525 -20.56 18.33 -3.57
CA GLU A 525 -20.04 19.41 -2.70
C GLU A 525 -18.65 19.88 -3.14
N GLN A 526 -17.82 18.95 -3.63
CA GLN A 526 -16.48 19.26 -4.07
C GLN A 526 -16.11 18.48 -5.33
N VAL A 527 -15.35 19.11 -6.22
CA VAL A 527 -14.72 18.46 -7.39
C VAL A 527 -13.24 18.80 -7.39
N ASN A 528 -12.38 17.79 -7.44
CA ASN A 528 -10.94 17.96 -7.55
C ASN A 528 -10.46 17.39 -8.90
N ASP A 529 -9.91 18.24 -9.72
CA ASP A 529 -9.18 17.90 -10.93
C ASP A 529 -7.68 18.07 -10.66
N TYR A 530 -6.89 17.08 -11.05
CA TYR A 530 -5.45 17.06 -10.78
C TYR A 530 -4.65 16.99 -12.06
N TYR A 531 -3.51 17.68 -12.09
CA TYR A 531 -2.43 17.30 -12.99
C TYR A 531 -1.92 15.91 -12.62
N PRO A 532 -1.29 15.20 -13.56
CA PRO A 532 -0.77 13.86 -13.31
C PRO A 532 0.14 13.74 -12.09
N THR A 533 0.89 14.80 -11.78
CA THR A 533 1.80 14.85 -10.61
C THR A 533 1.13 15.27 -9.29
N GLY A 534 -0.19 15.53 -9.29
CA GLY A 534 -0.98 15.78 -8.09
C GLY A 534 -1.28 17.24 -7.78
N ALA A 535 -0.77 18.20 -8.56
CA ALA A 535 -1.16 19.60 -8.43
C ALA A 535 -2.63 19.78 -8.80
N LEU A 536 -3.35 20.66 -8.10
CA LEU A 536 -4.76 20.95 -8.38
C LEU A 536 -4.91 21.84 -9.61
N MET A 537 -5.81 21.43 -10.53
CA MET A 537 -6.16 22.25 -11.71
C MET A 537 -7.16 23.35 -11.33
N ALA A 538 -7.16 24.45 -12.06
CA ALA A 538 -8.11 25.55 -11.91
C ALA A 538 -9.57 25.16 -12.14
N SER A 539 -9.84 24.00 -12.77
CA SER A 539 -11.18 23.44 -12.96
C SER A 539 -11.79 22.85 -11.68
N SER A 540 -11.01 22.68 -10.61
CA SER A 540 -11.49 22.21 -9.31
C SER A 540 -12.52 23.16 -8.71
N LYS A 541 -13.50 22.64 -7.97
CA LYS A 541 -14.61 23.39 -7.36
C LYS A 541 -14.82 22.96 -5.92
N GLY A 542 -15.28 23.89 -5.05
CA GLY A 542 -15.52 23.62 -3.65
C GLY A 542 -14.24 23.20 -2.92
N GLY A 543 -13.11 23.76 -3.30
CA GLY A 543 -11.77 23.31 -2.96
C GLY A 543 -11.47 23.18 -1.47
N ASP A 544 -12.29 23.78 -0.65
CA ASP A 544 -12.03 23.96 0.77
C ASP A 544 -13.05 23.25 1.68
N THR A 545 -13.97 22.49 1.07
CA THR A 545 -14.96 21.71 1.81
C THR A 545 -14.29 20.67 2.72
N GLN A 546 -13.23 20.04 2.24
CA GLN A 546 -12.38 19.14 3.04
C GLN A 546 -10.95 19.09 2.49
N ARG A 547 -10.02 18.65 3.31
CA ARG A 547 -8.56 18.74 3.02
C ARG A 547 -7.93 17.50 2.39
N PHE A 548 -8.59 16.35 2.43
CA PHE A 548 -8.05 15.09 1.88
C PHE A 548 -8.28 15.01 0.37
N LYS A 549 -7.21 14.99 -0.42
CA LYS A 549 -7.26 15.17 -1.88
C LYS A 549 -6.51 14.09 -2.66
N PHE A 550 -5.33 14.40 -3.20
CA PHE A 550 -4.50 13.51 -4.00
C PHE A 550 -4.06 12.28 -3.19
N ASN A 551 -4.25 11.07 -3.73
CA ASN A 551 -4.07 9.77 -3.06
C ASN A 551 -4.80 9.67 -1.70
N GLY A 552 -5.85 10.47 -1.49
CA GLY A 552 -6.54 10.56 -0.21
C GLY A 552 -5.72 11.21 0.90
N LYS A 553 -4.63 11.94 0.55
CA LYS A 553 -3.75 12.59 1.53
C LYS A 553 -4.22 13.97 1.90
N GLU A 554 -3.93 14.35 3.14
CA GLU A 554 -4.23 15.68 3.64
C GLU A 554 -3.34 16.71 2.94
N LEU A 555 -3.96 17.73 2.35
CA LEU A 555 -3.30 18.88 1.76
C LEU A 555 -3.29 20.04 2.74
N ASP A 556 -2.13 20.42 3.21
CA ASP A 556 -1.95 21.62 4.02
C ASP A 556 -1.66 22.83 3.11
N ARG A 557 -2.63 23.71 2.99
CA ARG A 557 -2.52 24.97 2.23
C ARG A 557 -2.22 26.17 3.11
N THR A 558 -2.22 25.98 4.43
CA THR A 558 -2.08 27.06 5.40
C THR A 558 -0.72 27.74 5.25
N ASN A 559 -0.70 29.06 5.32
CA ASN A 559 0.51 29.87 5.11
C ASN A 559 1.20 29.69 3.73
N GLY A 560 0.50 29.14 2.73
CA GLY A 560 1.07 28.89 1.40
C GLY A 560 1.95 27.63 1.32
N LEU A 561 1.80 26.69 2.28
CA LEU A 561 2.63 25.50 2.35
C LEU A 561 2.42 24.57 1.14
N ASN A 562 1.15 24.29 0.81
CA ASN A 562 0.73 23.45 -0.33
C ASN A 562 1.38 22.05 -0.37
N TRP A 563 1.59 21.44 0.81
CA TRP A 563 2.18 20.10 0.91
C TRP A 563 1.14 19.04 1.22
N TYR A 564 1.30 17.88 0.61
CA TYR A 564 0.55 16.67 0.95
C TYR A 564 1.27 15.90 2.05
N ASP A 565 0.58 15.62 3.14
CA ASP A 565 1.09 14.83 4.27
C ASP A 565 0.87 13.34 3.99
N TYR A 566 1.95 12.58 3.79
CA TYR A 566 1.92 11.12 3.63
C TYR A 566 2.26 10.37 4.91
N GLY A 567 2.42 11.07 6.02
CA GLY A 567 2.84 10.53 7.31
C GLY A 567 4.37 10.51 7.46
N ALA A 568 5.07 9.66 6.74
CA ALA A 568 6.53 9.60 6.85
C ALA A 568 7.26 10.77 6.19
N ARG A 569 6.67 11.38 5.18
CA ARG A 569 7.21 12.52 4.40
C ARG A 569 6.10 13.45 3.92
N ASN A 570 6.47 14.70 3.61
CA ASN A 570 5.61 15.65 2.92
C ASN A 570 5.98 15.72 1.43
N TYR A 571 4.97 15.74 0.58
CA TYR A 571 5.11 15.84 -0.88
C TYR A 571 4.68 17.21 -1.38
N ASP A 572 5.53 17.85 -2.17
CA ASP A 572 5.23 19.11 -2.83
C ASP A 572 4.93 18.88 -4.32
N ALA A 573 3.66 18.96 -4.67
CA ALA A 573 3.20 18.73 -6.03
C ALA A 573 3.45 19.93 -6.96
N GLU A 574 3.81 21.11 -6.43
CA GLU A 574 4.18 22.28 -7.24
C GLU A 574 5.50 22.00 -7.97
N ILE A 575 6.45 21.41 -7.28
CA ILE A 575 7.80 21.08 -7.81
C ILE A 575 8.09 19.58 -7.92
N VAL A 576 7.11 18.72 -7.66
CA VAL A 576 7.16 17.26 -7.82
C VAL A 576 8.29 16.60 -7.02
N VAL A 577 8.48 16.99 -5.74
CA VAL A 577 9.60 16.57 -4.90
C VAL A 577 9.15 16.22 -3.47
N TRP A 578 9.70 15.13 -2.90
CA TRP A 578 9.62 14.88 -1.47
C TRP A 578 10.48 15.86 -0.68
N LYS A 579 10.01 16.28 0.52
CA LYS A 579 10.74 17.21 1.39
C LYS A 579 11.78 16.52 2.31
N GLY A 580 11.91 15.22 2.21
CA GLY A 580 12.89 14.43 2.97
C GLY A 580 13.29 13.15 2.25
N VAL A 581 14.36 12.53 2.71
CA VAL A 581 14.87 11.26 2.18
C VAL A 581 13.91 10.11 2.49
N ASP A 582 13.78 9.18 1.56
CA ASP A 582 13.01 7.96 1.76
C ASP A 582 13.61 7.09 2.87
N LYS A 583 12.82 6.78 3.89
CA LYS A 583 13.24 5.91 5.00
C LYS A 583 13.56 4.48 4.52
N MET A 584 13.06 4.09 3.35
CA MET A 584 13.28 2.78 2.71
C MET A 584 14.16 2.88 1.47
N ALA A 585 14.95 3.92 1.36
CA ALA A 585 15.84 4.20 0.22
C ALA A 585 16.81 3.06 -0.12
N ASP A 586 17.19 2.24 0.84
CA ASP A 586 18.00 1.05 0.66
C ASP A 586 17.34 -0.05 -0.18
N LYS A 587 16.01 -0.05 -0.28
CA LYS A 587 15.27 -0.99 -1.14
C LYS A 587 15.30 -0.59 -2.62
N ASN A 588 15.48 0.69 -2.93
CA ASN A 588 15.46 1.20 -4.30
C ASN A 588 16.64 2.15 -4.59
N VAL A 589 17.82 1.59 -4.71
CA VAL A 589 19.08 2.33 -4.94
C VAL A 589 19.24 2.87 -6.37
N THR A 590 18.27 2.65 -7.25
CA THR A 590 18.36 3.02 -8.67
C THR A 590 17.64 4.31 -9.00
N THR A 591 16.91 4.89 -8.05
CA THR A 591 16.13 6.11 -8.21
C THR A 591 16.53 7.17 -7.20
N SER A 592 16.14 8.42 -7.44
CA SER A 592 16.37 9.53 -6.52
C SER A 592 15.66 9.29 -5.19
N LEU A 593 16.33 9.65 -4.09
CA LEU A 593 15.79 9.56 -2.74
C LEU A 593 14.63 10.56 -2.50
N TYR A 594 14.51 11.57 -3.37
CA TYR A 594 13.48 12.61 -3.31
C TYR A 594 12.46 12.50 -4.45
N GLY A 595 12.60 11.49 -5.32
CA GLY A 595 11.70 11.28 -6.46
C GLY A 595 10.35 10.69 -6.04
N TYR A 596 9.26 11.22 -6.57
CA TYR A 596 7.91 10.74 -6.29
C TYR A 596 7.51 9.59 -7.21
N CYS A 597 7.04 8.48 -6.63
CA CYS A 597 6.42 7.34 -7.33
C CYS A 597 7.21 6.85 -8.56
N ASN A 598 8.56 6.72 -8.44
CA ASN A 598 9.44 6.31 -9.55
C ASN A 598 9.25 7.17 -10.82
N SER A 599 8.88 8.47 -10.68
CA SER A 599 8.57 9.39 -11.78
C SER A 599 7.44 8.91 -12.70
N ASN A 600 6.52 8.08 -12.20
CA ASN A 600 5.34 7.59 -12.92
C ASN A 600 4.11 7.55 -11.99
N PRO A 601 3.60 8.72 -11.56
CA PRO A 601 2.51 8.83 -10.58
C PRO A 601 1.14 8.39 -11.13
N ILE A 602 1.03 8.04 -12.41
CA ILE A 602 -0.19 7.50 -13.02
C ILE A 602 -0.34 6.00 -12.75
N ARG A 603 0.74 5.32 -12.46
CA ARG A 603 0.80 3.87 -12.22
C ARG A 603 1.13 3.52 -10.78
N TYR A 604 1.96 4.32 -10.16
CA TYR A 604 2.49 4.06 -8.82
C TYR A 604 1.91 5.03 -7.80
N ILE A 605 1.70 4.54 -6.59
CA ILE A 605 1.39 5.35 -5.41
C ILE A 605 2.40 5.06 -4.31
N ASP A 606 2.54 5.98 -3.38
CA ASP A 606 3.28 5.77 -2.14
C ASP A 606 2.31 5.96 -0.96
N PRO A 607 1.73 4.90 -0.41
CA PRO A 607 0.66 5.03 0.58
C PRO A 607 1.08 5.71 1.89
N LEU A 608 2.34 5.61 2.29
CA LEU A 608 2.84 6.05 3.60
C LEU A 608 4.01 7.02 3.50
N GLY A 609 4.45 7.39 2.31
CA GLY A 609 5.68 8.17 2.12
C GLY A 609 6.95 7.35 2.37
N THR A 610 6.92 6.02 2.16
CA THR A 610 8.06 5.12 2.42
C THR A 610 8.30 4.08 1.34
N ASP A 611 7.26 3.58 0.68
CA ASP A 611 7.35 2.48 -0.29
C ASP A 611 6.43 2.74 -1.48
N THR A 612 7.01 2.75 -2.67
CA THR A 612 6.24 2.87 -3.93
C THR A 612 5.55 1.55 -4.27
N VAL A 613 4.23 1.58 -4.45
CA VAL A 613 3.38 0.44 -4.80
C VAL A 613 2.96 0.52 -6.27
N ASP A 614 3.19 -0.57 -7.02
CA ASP A 614 2.71 -0.73 -8.39
C ASP A 614 1.24 -1.17 -8.39
N LEU A 615 0.34 -0.30 -8.82
CA LEU A 615 -1.09 -0.61 -8.91
C LEU A 615 -1.44 -1.51 -10.09
N LEU A 616 -0.55 -1.59 -11.08
CA LEU A 616 -0.75 -2.34 -12.32
C LEU A 616 0.45 -3.27 -12.56
N PRO A 617 0.72 -4.23 -11.65
CA PRO A 617 1.87 -5.09 -11.78
C PRO A 617 1.83 -5.83 -13.11
N SER A 618 2.96 -5.89 -13.81
CA SER A 618 3.05 -6.66 -15.04
C SER A 618 2.87 -8.15 -14.69
N PRO A 619 2.27 -8.96 -15.58
CA PRO A 619 2.14 -10.39 -15.35
C PRO A 619 3.47 -11.09 -15.02
N GLN A 620 4.60 -10.53 -15.43
CA GLN A 620 5.94 -11.05 -15.11
C GLN A 620 6.35 -10.77 -13.66
N GLN A 621 5.96 -9.64 -13.09
CA GLN A 621 6.20 -9.35 -11.65
C GLN A 621 5.26 -10.16 -10.77
N ASP A 622 4.01 -10.29 -11.16
CA ASP A 622 3.02 -11.12 -10.48
C ASP A 622 3.41 -12.61 -10.51
N TYR A 623 3.94 -13.08 -11.62
CA TYR A 623 4.48 -14.45 -11.72
C TYR A 623 5.65 -14.69 -10.75
N ARG A 624 6.51 -13.72 -10.55
CA ARG A 624 7.64 -13.82 -9.60
C ARG A 624 7.17 -13.90 -8.14
N SER A 625 6.08 -13.22 -7.80
CA SER A 625 5.51 -13.26 -6.46
C SER A 625 4.53 -14.41 -6.25
N TYR A 626 3.82 -14.85 -7.28
CA TYR A 626 2.81 -15.91 -7.17
C TYR A 626 3.38 -17.33 -7.23
N THR A 627 4.50 -17.56 -7.91
CA THR A 627 5.03 -18.93 -8.09
C THR A 627 5.52 -19.57 -6.81
N LEU A 628 5.74 -18.81 -5.73
CA LEU A 628 6.32 -19.35 -4.49
C LEU A 628 5.74 -18.79 -3.19
N LYS A 629 4.85 -17.79 -3.25
CA LYS A 629 4.13 -17.29 -2.05
C LYS A 629 2.89 -18.09 -1.68
N LEU A 630 2.55 -19.10 -2.45
CA LEU A 630 1.45 -20.02 -2.14
C LEU A 630 1.95 -21.15 -1.26
N ASP A 631 2.49 -20.81 -0.11
CA ASP A 631 2.67 -21.73 0.99
C ASP A 631 1.32 -22.35 1.38
N ALA A 632 1.39 -23.49 2.01
CA ALA A 632 0.28 -24.32 2.49
C ALA A 632 -0.90 -23.58 3.15
N LYS A 633 -0.74 -22.31 3.52
CA LYS A 633 -1.78 -21.44 4.06
C LYS A 633 -3.05 -21.35 3.22
N TYR A 634 -2.97 -21.58 1.91
CA TYR A 634 -4.13 -21.43 1.01
C TYR A 634 -4.79 -22.74 0.58
N PHE A 635 -4.11 -23.88 0.67
CA PHE A 635 -4.59 -25.10 0.03
C PHE A 635 -4.72 -26.33 0.92
N ASP A 636 -3.98 -26.40 1.98
CA ASP A 636 -4.10 -27.49 2.98
C ASP A 636 -3.56 -26.98 4.32
N ASP A 637 -4.29 -27.26 5.41
CA ASP A 637 -3.80 -27.02 6.77
C ASP A 637 -2.73 -28.06 7.17
N ASP A 638 -2.25 -28.88 6.22
CA ASP A 638 -1.23 -29.88 6.48
C ASP A 638 0.17 -29.28 6.33
N PRO A 639 0.93 -29.16 7.42
CA PRO A 639 2.25 -28.55 7.42
C PRO A 639 3.32 -29.32 6.63
N ASN A 640 2.97 -30.42 5.98
CA ASN A 640 3.92 -31.25 5.23
C ASN A 640 3.63 -31.28 3.73
N VAL A 641 2.68 -30.48 3.24
CA VAL A 641 2.33 -30.38 1.82
C VAL A 641 2.77 -29.02 1.28
N ILE A 642 3.59 -29.05 0.25
CA ILE A 642 4.06 -27.86 -0.46
C ILE A 642 3.44 -27.84 -1.85
N ASN A 643 2.68 -26.82 -2.15
CA ASN A 643 2.08 -26.60 -3.45
C ASN A 643 2.93 -25.61 -4.24
N VAL A 644 3.40 -26.01 -5.43
CA VAL A 644 4.22 -25.18 -6.32
C VAL A 644 3.43 -24.90 -7.59
N TRP A 645 3.20 -23.63 -7.86
CA TRP A 645 2.42 -23.15 -8.99
C TRP A 645 3.31 -22.43 -9.99
N GLY A 646 3.06 -22.60 -11.28
CA GLY A 646 3.84 -21.93 -12.31
C GLY A 646 3.60 -22.47 -13.71
N HIS A 647 4.31 -21.93 -14.69
CA HIS A 647 4.42 -22.56 -16.00
C HIS A 647 5.48 -23.65 -15.93
N GLY A 648 5.22 -24.77 -16.56
CA GLY A 648 6.17 -25.89 -16.64
C GLY A 648 6.00 -26.70 -17.88
N ASP A 649 6.96 -27.59 -18.12
CA ASP A 649 6.95 -28.60 -19.14
C ASP A 649 7.55 -29.91 -18.59
N GLN A 650 7.72 -30.90 -19.46
CA GLN A 650 8.29 -32.18 -19.08
C GLN A 650 9.72 -32.11 -18.49
N ASN A 651 10.46 -31.03 -18.75
CA ASN A 651 11.84 -30.88 -18.33
C ASN A 651 12.02 -29.98 -17.10
N GLY A 652 11.01 -29.15 -16.75
CA GLY A 652 11.21 -28.24 -15.64
C GLY A 652 10.03 -27.35 -15.34
N ILE A 653 10.27 -26.33 -14.49
CA ILE A 653 9.30 -25.31 -14.11
C ILE A 653 9.91 -23.92 -14.30
N GLN A 654 9.10 -22.99 -14.77
CA GLN A 654 9.52 -21.62 -14.97
C GLN A 654 9.55 -20.86 -13.64
N TYR A 655 10.66 -20.21 -13.34
CA TYR A 655 10.83 -19.32 -12.21
C TYR A 655 11.44 -17.98 -12.68
N GLY A 656 10.64 -16.95 -12.75
CA GLY A 656 11.04 -15.70 -13.39
C GLY A 656 11.45 -15.94 -14.84
N ASP A 657 12.64 -15.47 -15.22
CA ASP A 657 13.22 -15.67 -16.56
C ASP A 657 14.03 -16.97 -16.68
N GLN A 658 14.09 -17.76 -15.61
CA GLN A 658 14.86 -19.01 -15.56
C GLN A 658 13.95 -20.22 -15.67
N HIS A 659 14.30 -21.16 -16.53
CA HIS A 659 13.68 -22.47 -16.61
C HIS A 659 14.46 -23.45 -15.71
N ILE A 660 13.86 -23.86 -14.61
CA ILE A 660 14.49 -24.69 -13.57
C ILE A 660 14.34 -26.15 -13.94
N GLN A 661 15.44 -26.80 -14.28
CA GLN A 661 15.47 -28.18 -14.80
C GLN A 661 16.18 -29.16 -13.87
N ASN A 662 16.79 -28.69 -12.79
CA ASN A 662 17.56 -29.56 -11.89
C ASN A 662 17.10 -29.45 -10.43
N ALA A 663 17.38 -30.49 -9.67
CA ALA A 663 16.97 -30.63 -8.29
C ALA A 663 17.67 -29.66 -7.33
N ASP A 664 18.93 -29.31 -7.59
CA ASP A 664 19.70 -28.41 -6.72
C ASP A 664 19.11 -27.01 -6.74
N LYS A 665 18.89 -26.47 -7.95
CA LYS A 665 18.31 -25.14 -8.12
C LYS A 665 16.87 -25.08 -7.61
N PHE A 666 16.09 -26.12 -7.84
CA PHE A 666 14.72 -26.20 -7.32
C PHE A 666 14.71 -26.23 -5.78
N ASN A 667 15.64 -26.98 -5.17
CA ASN A 667 15.80 -27.02 -3.72
C ASN A 667 16.23 -25.67 -3.11
N GLU A 668 17.13 -24.92 -3.79
CA GLU A 668 17.48 -23.55 -3.39
C GLU A 668 16.25 -22.66 -3.36
N ILE A 669 15.46 -22.67 -4.43
CA ILE A 669 14.24 -21.88 -4.54
C ILE A 669 13.22 -22.26 -3.46
N LEU A 670 13.01 -23.55 -3.21
CA LEU A 670 12.12 -23.98 -2.13
C LEU A 670 12.61 -23.52 -0.76
N LYS A 671 13.94 -23.53 -0.51
CA LYS A 671 14.50 -23.04 0.74
C LYS A 671 14.34 -21.53 0.92
N GLU A 672 14.41 -20.80 -0.17
CA GLU A 672 14.26 -19.35 -0.16
C GLU A 672 12.82 -18.94 0.14
N HIS A 673 11.84 -19.67 -0.40
CA HIS A 673 10.45 -19.21 -0.45
C HIS A 673 9.43 -20.06 0.33
N SER A 674 9.81 -21.23 0.84
CA SER A 674 8.93 -22.10 1.63
C SER A 674 9.47 -22.31 3.04
N ASP A 675 8.79 -21.77 4.03
CA ASP A 675 9.14 -21.98 5.44
C ASP A 675 9.00 -23.45 5.85
N ILE A 676 8.08 -24.18 5.24
CA ILE A 676 7.94 -25.62 5.43
C ILE A 676 9.20 -26.34 4.96
N TRP A 677 9.69 -25.98 3.75
CA TRP A 677 10.88 -26.63 3.19
C TRP A 677 12.18 -26.14 3.84
N LYS A 678 12.25 -24.90 4.27
CA LYS A 678 13.38 -24.34 5.00
C LYS A 678 13.67 -25.12 6.28
N ASN A 679 12.62 -25.58 6.96
CA ASN A 679 12.69 -26.34 8.20
C ASN A 679 12.64 -27.86 7.98
N HIS A 680 12.52 -28.33 6.73
CA HIS A 680 12.41 -29.74 6.39
C HIS A 680 13.75 -30.47 6.60
N LYS A 681 13.75 -31.55 7.37
CA LYS A 681 14.93 -32.39 7.56
C LYS A 681 15.06 -33.40 6.41
N LYS A 682 16.25 -33.42 5.77
CA LYS A 682 16.55 -34.37 4.70
C LYS A 682 16.18 -35.81 5.10
N GLY A 683 15.40 -36.49 4.27
CA GLY A 683 14.91 -37.82 4.50
C GLY A 683 13.63 -37.94 5.30
N SER A 684 13.10 -36.83 5.84
CA SER A 684 11.75 -36.80 6.42
C SER A 684 10.69 -36.89 5.32
N PRO A 685 9.52 -37.47 5.59
CA PRO A 685 8.44 -37.48 4.60
C PRO A 685 7.83 -36.11 4.41
N ALA A 686 7.62 -35.72 3.16
CA ALA A 686 6.90 -34.53 2.73
C ALA A 686 6.23 -34.79 1.39
N ILE A 687 5.38 -33.86 0.96
CA ILE A 687 4.73 -33.91 -0.34
C ILE A 687 4.95 -32.57 -1.05
N ILE A 688 5.33 -32.65 -2.31
CA ILE A 688 5.40 -31.50 -3.21
C ILE A 688 4.43 -31.76 -4.36
N VAL A 689 3.52 -30.84 -4.60
CA VAL A 689 2.58 -30.90 -5.71
C VAL A 689 2.90 -29.78 -6.70
N LEU A 690 3.30 -30.17 -7.92
CA LEU A 690 3.62 -29.26 -9.01
C LEU A 690 2.35 -28.95 -9.81
N HIS A 691 1.75 -27.80 -9.58
CA HIS A 691 0.57 -27.34 -10.31
C HIS A 691 0.99 -26.61 -11.60
N SER A 692 1.73 -27.29 -12.47
CA SER A 692 2.31 -26.77 -13.70
C SER A 692 2.10 -27.73 -14.85
N CYS A 693 2.00 -27.22 -16.08
CA CYS A 693 1.73 -28.06 -17.25
C CYS A 693 2.82 -29.12 -17.44
N SER A 694 2.40 -30.36 -17.71
CA SER A 694 3.28 -31.49 -18.15
C SER A 694 4.51 -31.73 -17.26
N THR A 695 4.45 -31.50 -15.95
CA THR A 695 5.62 -31.59 -15.05
C THR A 695 5.83 -32.98 -14.44
N ALA A 696 5.16 -34.04 -14.91
CA ALA A 696 5.32 -35.39 -14.37
C ALA A 696 6.78 -35.91 -14.52
N ASP A 697 7.42 -35.69 -15.65
CA ASP A 697 8.81 -36.09 -15.86
C ASP A 697 9.76 -35.26 -15.01
N PHE A 698 9.51 -34.00 -14.82
CA PHE A 698 10.27 -33.15 -13.89
C PHE A 698 10.10 -33.63 -12.44
N ALA A 699 8.89 -34.02 -12.03
CA ALA A 699 8.65 -34.62 -10.72
C ALA A 699 9.50 -35.90 -10.52
N LYS A 700 9.66 -36.71 -11.57
CA LYS A 700 10.54 -37.88 -11.54
C LYS A 700 12.01 -37.49 -11.35
N ILE A 701 12.51 -36.49 -12.08
CA ILE A 701 13.87 -35.98 -11.96
C ILE A 701 14.13 -35.49 -10.52
N LEU A 702 13.25 -34.66 -9.98
CA LEU A 702 13.36 -34.16 -8.62
C LEU A 702 13.37 -35.30 -7.59
N SER A 703 12.45 -36.24 -7.70
CA SER A 703 12.31 -37.35 -6.73
C SER A 703 13.47 -38.34 -6.74
N ALA A 704 14.25 -38.38 -7.82
CA ALA A 704 15.45 -39.18 -7.93
C ALA A 704 16.66 -38.58 -7.18
N SER A 705 16.62 -37.27 -6.91
CA SER A 705 17.68 -36.59 -6.18
C SER A 705 17.68 -36.96 -4.69
N ASP A 706 18.88 -37.09 -4.13
CA ASP A 706 19.06 -37.34 -2.69
C ASP A 706 18.57 -36.16 -1.81
N LEU A 707 18.41 -34.98 -2.38
CA LEU A 707 17.85 -33.81 -1.71
C LEU A 707 16.37 -34.03 -1.36
N PHE A 708 15.64 -34.78 -2.18
CA PHE A 708 14.22 -35.05 -2.02
C PHE A 708 13.97 -36.52 -1.57
N ARG A 709 14.91 -37.09 -0.85
CA ARG A 709 14.75 -38.46 -0.32
C ARG A 709 13.49 -38.58 0.56
N ASN A 710 12.65 -39.55 0.30
CA ASN A 710 11.36 -39.82 0.94
C ASN A 710 10.27 -38.78 0.70
N VAL A 711 10.50 -37.80 -0.17
CA VAL A 711 9.50 -36.83 -0.60
C VAL A 711 8.67 -37.42 -1.75
N LEU A 712 7.36 -37.30 -1.66
CA LEU A 712 6.45 -37.62 -2.76
C LEU A 712 6.26 -36.40 -3.62
N ILE A 713 6.68 -36.42 -4.88
CA ILE A 713 6.54 -35.33 -5.83
C ILE A 713 5.54 -35.70 -6.90
N ILE A 714 4.53 -34.88 -7.09
CA ILE A 714 3.39 -35.13 -7.96
C ILE A 714 3.33 -34.04 -9.04
N GLY A 715 3.24 -34.45 -10.30
CA GLY A 715 3.07 -33.52 -11.42
C GLY A 715 2.15 -34.11 -12.50
N PRO A 716 1.46 -33.27 -13.30
CA PRO A 716 0.59 -33.68 -14.38
C PRO A 716 1.37 -34.09 -15.63
N THR A 717 0.79 -35.03 -16.41
CA THR A 717 1.38 -35.53 -17.66
C THR A 717 1.04 -34.67 -18.87
N GLU A 718 0.01 -33.83 -18.77
CA GLU A 718 -0.48 -32.98 -19.88
C GLU A 718 -0.68 -31.52 -19.43
N ASN A 719 -0.95 -30.67 -20.39
CA ASN A 719 -1.23 -29.27 -20.11
C ASN A 719 -2.51 -29.12 -19.26
N VAL A 720 -2.34 -28.66 -18.04
CA VAL A 720 -3.42 -28.36 -17.13
C VAL A 720 -3.71 -26.85 -17.21
N LYS A 721 -4.95 -26.49 -17.51
CA LYS A 721 -5.43 -25.15 -17.20
C LYS A 721 -5.54 -25.06 -15.69
N VAL A 722 -4.49 -24.55 -15.07
CA VAL A 722 -4.55 -24.16 -13.66
C VAL A 722 -5.34 -22.86 -13.60
N SER A 723 -6.62 -22.96 -13.25
CA SER A 723 -7.30 -21.78 -12.73
C SER A 723 -6.79 -21.62 -11.29
N PHE A 724 -6.34 -20.42 -10.95
CA PHE A 724 -5.75 -20.06 -9.66
C PHE A 724 -6.71 -20.15 -8.47
N TYR A 725 -7.67 -21.05 -8.49
CA TYR A 725 -8.64 -21.23 -7.44
C TYR A 725 -8.35 -22.50 -6.63
N LYS A 726 -8.34 -22.30 -5.33
CA LYS A 726 -8.16 -23.30 -4.25
C LYS A 726 -8.60 -24.70 -4.65
N SER A 727 -7.68 -25.57 -5.02
CA SER A 727 -7.97 -26.98 -5.19
C SER A 727 -7.62 -27.70 -3.88
N LYS A 728 -8.60 -28.32 -3.23
CA LYS A 728 -8.41 -29.14 -2.03
C LYS A 728 -8.39 -30.61 -2.43
N LEU A 729 -7.39 -31.38 -1.96
CA LEU A 729 -7.40 -32.83 -2.06
C LEU A 729 -8.62 -33.37 -1.30
N ILE A 730 -9.55 -34.04 -2.01
CA ILE A 730 -10.76 -34.56 -1.41
C ILE A 730 -10.55 -35.99 -0.92
N LYS A 731 -9.86 -36.78 -1.70
CA LYS A 731 -9.71 -38.21 -1.43
C LYS A 731 -8.50 -38.79 -2.13
N TYR A 732 -7.83 -39.69 -1.46
CA TYR A 732 -6.85 -40.64 -1.99
C TYR A 732 -7.32 -42.04 -1.76
N ASP A 733 -7.48 -42.84 -2.82
CA ASP A 733 -7.83 -44.25 -2.69
C ASP A 733 -6.57 -45.10 -2.78
N ARG A 734 -6.26 -45.76 -1.70
CA ARG A 734 -5.08 -46.63 -1.55
C ARG A 734 -5.06 -47.81 -2.48
N LYS A 735 -6.23 -48.40 -2.80
CA LYS A 735 -6.33 -49.62 -3.62
C LYS A 735 -6.18 -49.32 -5.11
N SER A 736 -6.71 -48.18 -5.57
CA SER A 736 -6.64 -47.77 -6.96
C SER A 736 -5.50 -46.81 -7.25
N GLY A 737 -4.92 -46.16 -6.23
CA GLY A 737 -3.85 -45.18 -6.38
C GLY A 737 -4.29 -43.78 -6.85
N TYR A 738 -5.58 -43.49 -6.78
CA TYR A 738 -6.10 -42.19 -7.27
C TYR A 738 -6.27 -41.13 -6.17
N ALA A 739 -5.84 -39.92 -6.46
CA ALA A 739 -6.09 -38.73 -5.64
C ALA A 739 -7.07 -37.79 -6.34
N PHE A 740 -8.02 -37.30 -5.57
CA PHE A 740 -9.08 -36.42 -6.05
C PHE A 740 -8.96 -35.07 -5.41
N TYR A 741 -8.95 -34.01 -6.23
CA TYR A 741 -8.90 -32.63 -5.80
C TYR A 741 -10.24 -31.94 -6.08
N LYS A 742 -10.72 -31.16 -5.12
CA LYS A 742 -11.88 -30.31 -5.32
C LYS A 742 -11.39 -28.86 -5.53
N GLY A 743 -11.71 -28.29 -6.69
CA GLY A 743 -11.65 -26.86 -6.87
C GLY A 743 -12.78 -26.18 -6.10
N HIS A 744 -12.51 -25.07 -5.48
CA HIS A 744 -13.52 -24.28 -4.79
C HIS A 744 -14.26 -23.40 -5.79
N TYR A 745 -15.24 -23.98 -6.47
CA TYR A 745 -16.31 -23.24 -7.12
C TYR A 745 -17.62 -23.76 -6.54
N GLU A 746 -18.40 -22.89 -5.97
CA GLU A 746 -19.82 -23.18 -5.77
C GLU A 746 -20.39 -23.52 -7.14
N ASN A 747 -20.86 -24.73 -7.33
CA ASN A 747 -21.44 -25.30 -8.56
C ASN A 747 -20.50 -25.80 -9.66
N THR A 748 -19.19 -25.87 -9.51
CA THR A 748 -18.35 -26.52 -10.49
C THR A 748 -18.08 -27.98 -10.15
N LYS A 749 -18.37 -28.85 -11.07
CA LYS A 749 -18.03 -30.27 -10.96
C LYS A 749 -16.52 -30.43 -10.98
N LEU A 750 -16.01 -31.48 -10.35
CA LEU A 750 -14.59 -31.78 -10.25
C LEU A 750 -13.89 -31.81 -11.64
N GLU A 751 -14.63 -32.17 -12.68
CA GLU A 751 -14.18 -32.21 -14.08
C GLU A 751 -13.71 -30.86 -14.58
N THR A 752 -14.24 -29.76 -14.07
CA THR A 752 -13.95 -28.40 -14.57
C THR A 752 -12.59 -27.90 -14.10
N VAL A 753 -12.08 -28.42 -13.00
CA VAL A 753 -10.77 -28.03 -12.44
C VAL A 753 -9.61 -28.61 -13.27
N PHE A 754 -9.84 -29.78 -13.87
CA PHE A 754 -8.83 -30.52 -14.63
C PHE A 754 -9.12 -30.59 -16.14
N ARG A 755 -10.19 -29.96 -16.61
CA ARG A 755 -10.55 -29.92 -18.03
C ARG A 755 -10.28 -28.57 -18.63
N SER A 756 -9.39 -28.53 -19.61
CA SER A 756 -9.36 -27.44 -20.60
C SER A 756 -10.32 -27.82 -21.74
N GLY A 757 -11.59 -27.44 -21.67
CA GLY A 757 -12.54 -27.67 -22.77
C GLY A 757 -12.66 -29.14 -23.22
N LYS A 758 -12.57 -29.40 -24.51
CA LYS A 758 -12.70 -30.76 -25.14
C LYS A 758 -11.48 -31.65 -24.99
N VAL A 759 -10.47 -31.26 -24.21
CA VAL A 759 -9.20 -32.00 -24.06
C VAL A 759 -9.37 -33.05 -22.96
N LYS A 760 -8.82 -34.23 -23.19
CA LYS A 760 -8.75 -35.30 -22.18
C LYS A 760 -8.02 -34.77 -20.97
N SER A 761 -8.55 -35.01 -19.77
CA SER A 761 -7.88 -34.70 -18.52
C SER A 761 -6.58 -35.48 -18.40
N GLY A 762 -5.48 -34.77 -18.15
CA GLY A 762 -4.20 -35.39 -17.95
C GLY A 762 -4.15 -36.23 -16.66
N ILE A 763 -3.27 -37.22 -16.64
CA ILE A 763 -2.99 -38.05 -15.48
C ILE A 763 -1.94 -37.30 -14.64
N TRP A 764 -2.15 -37.24 -13.33
CA TRP A 764 -1.14 -36.80 -12.39
C TRP A 764 -0.33 -37.98 -11.92
N ILE A 765 0.99 -37.89 -12.00
CA ILE A 765 1.88 -38.98 -11.61
C ILE A 765 2.74 -38.55 -10.42
N GLY A 766 2.76 -39.38 -9.38
CA GLY A 766 3.62 -39.19 -8.24
C GLY A 766 4.86 -40.08 -8.33
N TYR A 767 6.01 -39.51 -8.00
CA TYR A 767 7.28 -40.20 -7.92
C TYR A 767 7.88 -40.09 -6.51
N ARG A 768 8.56 -41.13 -6.07
CA ARG A 768 9.32 -41.18 -4.82
C ARG A 768 10.60 -41.93 -5.00
N ASN A 769 11.74 -41.34 -4.58
CA ASN A 769 13.06 -41.94 -4.75
C ASN A 769 13.35 -42.36 -6.21
N GLY A 770 12.92 -41.54 -7.18
CA GLY A 770 13.09 -41.79 -8.62
C GLY A 770 12.18 -42.89 -9.19
N LYS A 771 11.36 -43.52 -8.40
CA LYS A 771 10.46 -44.60 -8.82
C LYS A 771 9.03 -44.13 -8.87
N TYR A 772 8.26 -44.62 -9.84
CA TYR A 772 6.82 -44.47 -9.89
C TYR A 772 6.19 -44.88 -8.57
N TYR A 773 5.40 -44.06 -7.98
CA TYR A 773 4.73 -44.29 -6.73
C TYR A 773 3.24 -44.53 -6.95
N ASN A 774 2.58 -43.57 -7.65
CA ASN A 774 1.15 -43.66 -7.90
C ASN A 774 0.75 -42.81 -9.11
N SER A 775 -0.41 -43.06 -9.70
CA SER A 775 -1.06 -42.20 -10.67
C SER A 775 -2.36 -41.66 -10.09
N TYR A 776 -2.67 -40.43 -10.49
CA TYR A 776 -3.82 -39.64 -10.04
C TYR A 776 -4.53 -39.14 -11.28
N ASP A 777 -5.77 -39.54 -11.47
CA ASP A 777 -6.56 -39.17 -12.64
C ASP A 777 -7.51 -38.01 -12.26
N GLY A 778 -7.42 -36.90 -12.96
CA GLY A 778 -8.36 -35.81 -12.86
C GLY A 778 -9.62 -35.98 -13.67
N GLY A 779 -9.77 -37.08 -14.39
CA GLY A 779 -10.88 -37.35 -15.29
C GLY A 779 -12.17 -37.78 -14.62
N GLU A 780 -13.24 -37.66 -15.41
CA GLU A 780 -14.60 -37.95 -14.93
C GLU A 780 -14.80 -39.39 -14.50
N LYS A 781 -14.24 -40.35 -15.27
CA LYS A 781 -14.35 -41.77 -14.99
C LYS A 781 -13.75 -42.13 -13.62
N THR A 782 -12.61 -41.58 -13.31
CA THR A 782 -11.93 -41.89 -12.06
C THR A 782 -12.67 -41.31 -10.87
N ARG A 783 -13.25 -40.16 -11.03
CA ARG A 783 -14.10 -39.58 -10.01
C ARG A 783 -15.28 -40.50 -9.68
N TYR A 784 -15.96 -41.03 -10.66
CA TYR A 784 -17.08 -41.94 -10.42
C TYR A 784 -16.64 -43.26 -9.82
N GLN A 785 -15.52 -43.81 -10.23
CA GLN A 785 -14.98 -45.01 -9.66
C GLN A 785 -14.65 -44.89 -8.18
N SER A 786 -14.23 -43.70 -7.76
CA SER A 786 -13.99 -43.45 -6.34
C SER A 786 -15.26 -43.15 -5.58
N ASP A 787 -16.23 -42.53 -6.23
CA ASP A 787 -17.52 -42.16 -5.64
C ASP A 787 -18.43 -43.40 -5.45
N GLU A 788 -18.13 -44.47 -6.13
CA GLU A 788 -18.80 -45.71 -5.83
C GLU A 788 -18.76 -46.10 -4.38
N LYS A 789 -17.84 -45.61 -3.70
CA LYS A 789 -17.57 -46.00 -2.32
C LYS A 789 -18.10 -45.08 -1.28
N PRO A 790 -18.33 -43.82 -1.56
CA PRO A 790 -18.93 -42.98 -0.55
C PRO A 790 -20.35 -43.35 -0.20
N GLY A 791 -21.02 -44.16 -1.03
CA GLY A 791 -22.26 -44.81 -0.63
C GLY A 791 -23.26 -43.93 0.11
N GLY A 792 -23.36 -42.71 -0.19
CA GLY A 792 -24.31 -41.79 0.46
C GLY A 792 -23.98 -41.36 1.87
N LYS A 793 -22.87 -41.76 2.43
CA LYS A 793 -22.39 -41.21 3.72
C LYS A 793 -21.17 -40.38 3.45
N GLY A 794 -21.32 -39.11 3.48
CA GLY A 794 -20.37 -38.03 3.21
C GLY A 794 -18.89 -38.37 3.19
N PHE A 795 -18.17 -37.70 2.34
CA PHE A 795 -16.72 -37.89 2.25
C PHE A 795 -16.08 -37.57 3.59
N GLU A 796 -15.38 -38.55 4.23
CA GLU A 796 -14.46 -38.26 5.30
C GLU A 796 -13.26 -37.51 4.71
N TYR A 797 -13.12 -36.26 5.05
CA TYR A 797 -11.92 -35.47 4.77
C TYR A 797 -10.79 -35.98 5.66
N ARG A 798 -9.93 -36.81 5.13
CA ARG A 798 -8.64 -37.12 5.76
C ARG A 798 -7.58 -36.26 5.08
N THR A 799 -6.65 -35.74 5.86
CA THR A 799 -5.51 -35.01 5.28
C THR A 799 -4.70 -36.00 4.44
N LEU A 800 -4.04 -35.48 3.38
CA LEU A 800 -3.15 -36.32 2.57
C LEU A 800 -2.07 -37.00 3.46
N TRP A 801 -1.70 -36.33 4.54
CA TRP A 801 -0.74 -36.80 5.54
C TRP A 801 -1.22 -37.99 6.37
N ASP A 802 -2.45 -37.98 6.85
CA ASP A 802 -3.03 -39.12 7.54
C ASP A 802 -3.04 -40.35 6.66
N ARG A 803 -3.11 -40.18 5.37
CA ARG A 803 -3.09 -41.26 4.39
C ARG A 803 -1.69 -41.71 4.05
N ILE A 804 -0.72 -40.81 4.04
CA ILE A 804 0.69 -41.16 3.88
C ILE A 804 1.19 -41.85 5.15
N LYS A 805 0.91 -41.33 6.34
CA LYS A 805 1.27 -42.01 7.61
C LYS A 805 0.80 -43.45 7.66
N SER A 806 -0.33 -43.72 7.07
CA SER A 806 -0.85 -45.08 7.03
C SER A 806 -0.23 -45.96 5.91
N CYS A 807 0.69 -45.38 5.09
CA CYS A 807 1.50 -46.11 4.10
C CYS A 807 2.90 -46.46 4.63
N PHE A 808 3.28 -45.90 5.78
CA PHE A 808 4.44 -46.24 6.55
C PHE A 808 4.03 -47.15 7.75
#